data_92f6e87ce64bf25e14654da5fc08e928
#
_entry.id   92f6e87ce64bf25e14654da5fc08e928
#
_cell.length_a   1.000
_cell.length_b   1.000
_cell.length_c   1.000
_cell.angle_alpha   90.00
_cell.angle_beta   90.00
_cell.angle_gamma   90.00
#
_symmetry.space_group_name_H-M   'P 1'
#
loop_
_entity.id
_entity.type
_entity.pdbx_description
1 polymer ?
#
loop_
_entity_poly.entity_id
_entity_poly.type
_entity_poly.pdbx_seq_one_letter_code
_entity_poly.pdbx_strand_id
1 'polypeptide(L)'
;MKKWNRICLLMIGAVLSLTACQKKADGADGSDGSGLGEGGVNASEAVAAQPEKEWTYVPEFLTVADDRASYGDMQLVGDTVCYISMVGEAQGEPQKMCRYSLTRRELTQVSFQWPLEEENLEICSFAFNPDHSVWLIVNAYSADYSQLNRYLCRFDPEGNNMSFQDITQEMGRDSSVGDMAVDGQGRIYVFTSEYAEGEAAGIWLYTGEGRYQAKVPFGTSETVRVIGTVDRSEESLCVCVSKGENPEHCAMLEVDFEGKRLIEVDAEFPNINGLCEIRQSPADSADGAFGSQNSFGGGDSAESNRAPDKEATGEYNLLLYDDKYVYGYDFPAEGKKSRQSPEELFAWTDSDINGYFVEDFSILEDGRYYVTVEDWTNEDRCIALLRRTRTEDVVPCKNLVLAAVDGDSALAALAVRFNRSQERYRIDVQDYGSLTDLYNAILTGEAMDLIDLSGVDVESLMRQGVFEDLRPFLEQSESLAPDDFVEGILDTYTIDGTLVGIPDSFTLRTVAGDRTLLGDDAGLTLERLLEIAQSNPEALPIGEVTKNEMMQYLMMFNQDAFIDWETGECRFDSPQFQAVMEFVNRFPDSLENLPGEDSLPRKIHDGRVLFAIAEIRRPGNIQRYEGMFGETAACVGFPTADGSGGTLLYAGNAFGITATSQYKEGAWKFIESVLDPKEAEQMEPEELVYSIRWELNGLPSVKKIMDRMNEYYLEDDREWAAKGRDFGFLTYEDGWIIEFHALTQEEIDTVLELVKDAKPFYSAEEDDVVKIIGEEAPAYYRGQKSLEDVAEIIQNRVQLYVNEHR
;
A
#
# COMPACT_ATOMS: atom_id res chain seq x y z
N MET A 1 12.68 -12.45 23.99
CA MET A 1 11.79 -11.39 24.53
C MET A 1 12.15 -9.98 24.05
N LYS A 2 13.27 -9.73 23.37
CA LYS A 2 13.64 -8.39 22.82
C LYS A 2 13.35 -8.19 21.32
N LYS A 3 12.98 -9.23 20.58
CA LYS A 3 12.53 -9.12 19.16
C LYS A 3 11.10 -8.56 19.01
N TRP A 4 10.29 -8.55 20.04
CA TRP A 4 8.86 -8.14 19.98
C TRP A 4 8.63 -6.62 20.01
N ASN A 5 9.58 -5.83 20.49
CA ASN A 5 9.34 -4.38 20.64
C ASN A 5 9.59 -3.54 19.37
N ARG A 6 10.27 -4.08 18.35
CA ARG A 6 10.41 -3.36 17.05
C ARG A 6 9.27 -3.68 16.07
N ILE A 7 8.64 -4.83 16.19
CA ILE A 7 7.50 -5.25 15.36
C ILE A 7 6.20 -4.54 15.79
N CYS A 8 6.05 -4.19 17.08
CA CYS A 8 4.84 -3.48 17.55
C CYS A 8 4.77 -2.00 17.14
N LEU A 9 5.85 -1.36 16.72
CA LEU A 9 5.84 0.05 16.31
C LEU A 9 5.51 0.24 14.82
N LEU A 10 5.64 -0.80 14.00
CA LEU A 10 5.20 -0.80 12.59
C LEU A 10 3.72 -1.20 12.42
N MET A 11 3.10 -1.82 13.42
CA MET A 11 1.70 -2.25 13.33
C MET A 11 0.65 -1.15 13.60
N ILE A 12 1.05 0.05 13.99
CA ILE A 12 0.11 1.17 14.21
C ILE A 12 -0.11 1.98 12.91
N GLY A 13 0.78 1.87 11.94
CA GLY A 13 0.68 2.58 10.66
C GLY A 13 -0.32 1.97 9.65
N ALA A 14 -0.53 0.67 9.68
CA ALA A 14 -1.31 -0.03 8.66
C ALA A 14 -2.83 -0.17 8.95
N VAL A 15 -3.30 0.22 10.13
CA VAL A 15 -4.72 0.12 10.51
C VAL A 15 -5.49 1.45 10.30
N LEU A 16 -4.79 2.55 9.98
CA LEU A 16 -5.40 3.88 9.85
C LEU A 16 -5.62 4.36 8.41
N SER A 17 -5.26 3.57 7.38
CA SER A 17 -5.41 3.98 5.98
C SER A 17 -6.79 3.68 5.34
N LEU A 18 -7.75 3.14 6.08
CA LEU A 18 -9.10 2.84 5.56
C LEU A 18 -10.18 3.85 5.98
N THR A 19 -9.83 5.00 6.56
CA THR A 19 -10.83 5.97 7.05
C THR A 19 -10.67 7.40 6.54
N ALA A 20 -9.94 7.65 5.47
CA ALA A 20 -9.64 9.01 5.02
C ALA A 20 -10.17 9.38 3.62
N CYS A 21 -11.29 8.82 3.16
CA CYS A 21 -11.97 9.31 1.96
C CYS A 21 -13.33 9.93 2.28
N GLN A 22 -13.37 10.98 3.10
CA GLN A 22 -14.51 11.89 3.16
C GLN A 22 -14.09 13.27 3.62
N LYS A 23 -13.72 14.15 2.67
CA LYS A 23 -13.97 15.60 2.74
C LYS A 23 -13.39 16.32 1.55
N LYS A 24 -14.25 16.65 0.60
CA LYS A 24 -14.50 18.01 0.09
C LYS A 24 -15.26 17.95 -1.23
N ALA A 25 -16.52 18.24 -1.15
CA ALA A 25 -17.26 18.81 -2.26
C ALA A 25 -17.99 20.02 -1.71
N ASP A 26 -17.44 21.21 -1.89
CA ASP A 26 -18.16 22.47 -1.78
C ASP A 26 -17.70 23.41 -2.89
N GLY A 27 -18.60 23.59 -3.87
CA GLY A 27 -18.74 24.84 -4.58
C GLY A 27 -18.10 25.01 -5.93
N ALA A 28 -18.79 24.71 -7.01
CA ALA A 28 -18.94 25.69 -8.11
C ALA A 28 -20.14 25.34 -9.00
N ASP A 29 -21.05 26.26 -9.02
CA ASP A 29 -22.27 26.41 -9.84
C ASP A 29 -21.98 26.57 -11.32
N GLY A 30 -22.82 25.97 -12.21
CA GLY A 30 -22.97 26.54 -13.53
C GLY A 30 -23.15 25.62 -14.75
N SER A 31 -24.39 25.15 -14.94
CA SER A 31 -25.10 25.06 -16.25
C SER A 31 -24.34 24.63 -17.52
N ASP A 32 -24.71 23.54 -18.15
CA ASP A 32 -25.64 23.51 -19.29
C ASP A 32 -25.66 22.13 -19.95
N GLY A 33 -26.87 21.63 -20.15
CA GLY A 33 -27.08 20.34 -20.77
C GLY A 33 -26.83 20.34 -22.28
N SER A 34 -26.52 19.18 -22.80
CA SER A 34 -27.02 18.79 -24.14
C SER A 34 -26.71 17.30 -24.39
N GLY A 35 -27.80 16.52 -24.53
CA GLY A 35 -27.96 15.52 -25.60
C GLY A 35 -26.95 14.38 -25.67
N LEU A 36 -27.21 13.29 -24.98
CA LEU A 36 -26.61 11.99 -25.31
C LEU A 36 -27.36 11.40 -26.52
N GLY A 37 -26.64 11.31 -27.62
CA GLY A 37 -27.11 10.61 -28.83
C GLY A 37 -26.83 9.12 -28.69
N GLU A 38 -27.81 8.30 -29.07
CA GLU A 38 -27.68 6.87 -29.29
C GLU A 38 -26.50 6.58 -30.24
N GLY A 39 -25.44 5.96 -29.70
CA GLY A 39 -24.32 5.46 -30.46
C GLY A 39 -23.95 4.08 -29.96
N GLY A 40 -24.59 3.06 -30.53
CA GLY A 40 -24.11 1.68 -30.39
C GLY A 40 -22.65 1.61 -30.84
N VAL A 41 -21.75 1.20 -29.95
CA VAL A 41 -20.34 1.03 -30.25
C VAL A 41 -20.20 -0.13 -31.21
N ASN A 42 -19.88 0.17 -32.48
CA ASN A 42 -19.46 -0.86 -33.45
C ASN A 42 -18.06 -1.35 -33.05
N ALA A 43 -17.96 -2.58 -32.58
CA ALA A 43 -16.73 -3.29 -32.20
C ALA A 43 -15.73 -3.50 -33.36
N SER A 44 -15.46 -2.51 -34.19
CA SER A 44 -14.50 -2.62 -35.28
C SER A 44 -13.67 -1.35 -35.55
N GLU A 45 -13.65 -0.38 -34.65
CA GLU A 45 -12.65 0.68 -34.74
C GLU A 45 -11.40 0.20 -34.01
N ALA A 46 -10.27 0.22 -34.73
CA ALA A 46 -8.98 -0.19 -34.17
C ALA A 46 -8.68 0.65 -32.91
N VAL A 47 -8.58 -0.01 -31.79
CA VAL A 47 -8.08 0.57 -30.54
C VAL A 47 -6.76 1.28 -30.84
N ALA A 48 -6.65 2.54 -30.49
CA ALA A 48 -5.42 3.30 -30.68
C ALA A 48 -4.34 2.63 -29.81
N ALA A 49 -3.28 2.10 -30.43
CA ALA A 49 -2.15 1.62 -29.68
C ALA A 49 -1.57 2.76 -28.85
N GLN A 50 -1.23 2.50 -27.59
CA GLN A 50 -0.49 3.47 -26.78
C GLN A 50 0.78 3.88 -27.53
N PRO A 51 1.20 5.16 -27.44
CA PRO A 51 2.48 5.56 -28.00
C PRO A 51 3.59 4.74 -27.33
N GLU A 52 4.38 4.02 -28.15
CA GLU A 52 5.53 3.29 -27.61
C GLU A 52 6.44 4.29 -26.88
N LYS A 53 6.79 3.98 -25.61
CA LYS A 53 7.75 4.77 -24.83
C LYS A 53 9.07 4.81 -25.60
N GLU A 54 9.61 5.98 -25.92
CA GLU A 54 10.88 6.12 -26.68
C GLU A 54 12.06 5.51 -25.93
N TRP A 55 11.98 5.52 -24.61
CA TRP A 55 13.05 5.07 -23.71
C TRP A 55 12.52 4.04 -22.69
N THR A 56 13.40 3.12 -22.34
CA THR A 56 13.20 2.17 -21.24
C THR A 56 14.45 2.16 -20.34
N TYR A 57 14.28 1.70 -19.10
CA TYR A 57 15.31 1.68 -18.07
C TYR A 57 15.63 0.23 -17.71
N VAL A 58 16.69 -0.30 -18.33
CA VAL A 58 17.07 -1.72 -18.19
C VAL A 58 17.86 -1.91 -16.90
N PRO A 59 17.38 -2.74 -15.95
CA PRO A 59 18.04 -2.99 -14.69
C PRO A 59 19.16 -4.01 -14.79
N GLU A 60 20.20 -3.81 -13.97
CA GLU A 60 21.18 -4.81 -13.59
C GLU A 60 21.13 -4.97 -12.07
N PHE A 61 20.63 -6.12 -11.59
CA PHE A 61 20.49 -6.37 -10.17
C PHE A 61 21.76 -6.94 -9.55
N LEU A 62 22.13 -6.43 -8.38
CA LEU A 62 23.34 -6.78 -7.63
C LEU A 62 22.99 -7.06 -6.20
N THR A 63 23.44 -8.18 -5.70
CA THR A 63 23.33 -8.52 -4.26
C THR A 63 24.68 -8.35 -3.60
N VAL A 64 24.71 -7.64 -2.48
CA VAL A 64 25.91 -7.54 -1.63
C VAL A 64 26.02 -8.81 -0.81
N ALA A 65 27.16 -9.49 -0.87
CA ALA A 65 27.41 -10.73 -0.14
C ALA A 65 27.67 -10.44 1.36
N ASP A 66 26.70 -9.86 2.03
CA ASP A 66 26.72 -9.54 3.48
C ASP A 66 25.27 -9.67 4.01
N ASP A 67 25.01 -10.69 4.81
CA ASP A 67 23.72 -10.95 5.45
C ASP A 67 23.33 -9.89 6.49
N ARG A 68 24.28 -9.02 6.86
CA ARG A 68 24.07 -7.90 7.79
C ARG A 68 23.95 -6.55 7.10
N ALA A 69 23.88 -6.52 5.77
CA ALA A 69 23.62 -5.29 5.03
C ALA A 69 22.15 -4.87 5.21
N SER A 70 21.92 -3.60 5.55
CA SER A 70 20.60 -2.96 5.42
C SER A 70 20.65 -2.09 4.17
N TYR A 71 19.81 -2.36 3.22
CA TYR A 71 19.80 -1.61 1.94
C TYR A 71 19.24 -0.21 2.13
N GLY A 72 18.38 0.01 3.13
CA GLY A 72 17.88 1.33 3.51
C GLY A 72 18.93 2.25 4.12
N ASP A 73 20.05 1.68 4.61
CA ASP A 73 21.15 2.45 5.20
C ASP A 73 22.35 2.62 4.25
N MET A 74 22.23 2.23 2.98
CA MET A 74 23.31 2.32 2.00
C MET A 74 23.43 3.74 1.45
N GLN A 75 24.64 4.27 1.41
CA GLN A 75 24.98 5.59 0.86
C GLN A 75 25.94 5.45 -0.30
N LEU A 76 25.62 6.07 -1.44
CA LEU A 76 26.49 6.09 -2.61
C LEU A 76 27.57 7.16 -2.48
N VAL A 77 28.85 6.77 -2.55
CA VAL A 77 30.00 7.68 -2.57
C VAL A 77 30.87 7.40 -3.80
N GLY A 78 30.70 8.18 -4.84
CA GLY A 78 31.31 7.91 -6.15
C GLY A 78 30.79 6.64 -6.80
N ASP A 79 31.64 5.62 -7.00
CA ASP A 79 31.30 4.28 -7.48
C ASP A 79 31.22 3.23 -6.36
N THR A 80 31.20 3.67 -5.12
CA THR A 80 31.28 2.79 -3.95
C THR A 80 30.05 2.98 -3.07
N VAL A 81 29.40 1.89 -2.74
CA VAL A 81 28.31 1.86 -1.77
C VAL A 81 28.88 1.65 -0.37
N CYS A 82 28.58 2.59 0.50
CA CYS A 82 29.07 2.63 1.88
C CYS A 82 27.92 2.41 2.86
N TYR A 83 28.11 1.56 3.87
CA TYR A 83 27.09 1.31 4.90
C TYR A 83 27.73 0.82 6.20
N ILE A 84 26.95 0.79 7.26
CA ILE A 84 27.31 0.18 8.53
C ILE A 84 26.54 -1.13 8.69
N SER A 85 27.25 -2.25 8.91
CA SER A 85 26.60 -3.56 9.09
C SER A 85 25.67 -3.56 10.30
N MET A 86 24.51 -4.20 10.18
CA MET A 86 23.61 -4.41 11.32
C MET A 86 24.29 -5.20 12.45
N VAL A 87 23.76 -5.11 13.66
CA VAL A 87 24.22 -5.91 14.79
C VAL A 87 23.91 -7.37 14.51
N GLY A 88 24.94 -8.26 14.58
CA GLY A 88 24.77 -9.68 14.35
C GLY A 88 23.83 -10.34 15.36
N GLU A 89 23.16 -11.43 14.95
CA GLU A 89 22.25 -12.20 15.83
C GLU A 89 23.01 -12.89 17.00
N ALA A 90 24.26 -13.26 16.79
CA ALA A 90 25.15 -13.75 17.86
C ALA A 90 25.54 -12.59 18.76
N GLN A 91 25.20 -12.67 20.04
CA GLN A 91 25.61 -11.66 21.03
C GLN A 91 27.15 -11.43 20.98
N GLY A 92 27.52 -10.22 20.59
CA GLY A 92 28.90 -9.76 20.60
C GLY A 92 29.59 -9.56 19.25
N GLU A 93 28.91 -9.68 18.11
CA GLU A 93 29.50 -9.28 16.84
C GLU A 93 29.37 -7.76 16.64
N PRO A 94 30.53 -7.03 16.63
CA PRO A 94 30.49 -5.58 16.50
C PRO A 94 30.10 -5.16 15.08
N GLN A 95 29.42 -4.01 14.97
CA GLN A 95 29.15 -3.35 13.70
C GLN A 95 30.46 -2.99 13.00
N LYS A 96 30.46 -3.04 11.67
CA LYS A 96 31.60 -2.72 10.81
C LYS A 96 31.23 -1.68 9.80
N MET A 97 32.20 -0.88 9.41
CA MET A 97 32.13 -0.04 8.24
C MET A 97 32.36 -0.91 6.99
N CYS A 98 31.41 -0.87 6.07
CA CYS A 98 31.39 -1.68 4.87
C CYS A 98 31.44 -0.79 3.64
N ARG A 99 32.18 -1.22 2.62
CA ARG A 99 32.31 -0.53 1.33
C ARG A 99 32.24 -1.55 0.20
N TYR A 100 31.27 -1.42 -0.68
CA TYR A 100 31.08 -2.28 -1.84
C TYR A 100 31.34 -1.51 -3.12
N SER A 101 32.38 -1.87 -3.86
CA SER A 101 32.68 -1.24 -5.16
C SER A 101 31.76 -1.77 -6.25
N LEU A 102 30.94 -0.89 -6.85
CA LEU A 102 30.03 -1.24 -7.95
C LEU A 102 30.78 -1.72 -9.20
N THR A 103 31.99 -1.19 -9.43
CA THR A 103 32.82 -1.57 -10.58
C THR A 103 33.55 -2.90 -10.37
N ARG A 104 34.14 -3.12 -9.19
CA ARG A 104 34.94 -4.34 -8.91
C ARG A 104 34.11 -5.48 -8.38
N ARG A 105 32.90 -5.22 -7.89
CA ARG A 105 32.03 -6.20 -7.22
C ARG A 105 32.68 -6.80 -5.96
N GLU A 106 33.47 -5.99 -5.25
CA GLU A 106 34.23 -6.40 -4.07
C GLU A 106 33.74 -5.67 -2.83
N LEU A 107 33.52 -6.43 -1.75
CA LEU A 107 33.15 -5.93 -0.44
C LEU A 107 34.40 -5.82 0.45
N THR A 108 34.57 -4.66 1.05
CA THR A 108 35.60 -4.39 2.08
C THR A 108 34.92 -4.09 3.41
N GLN A 109 35.30 -4.81 4.47
CA GLN A 109 34.75 -4.61 5.81
C GLN A 109 35.87 -4.20 6.77
N VAL A 110 35.63 -3.16 7.57
CA VAL A 110 36.61 -2.58 8.49
C VAL A 110 35.97 -2.41 9.87
N SER A 111 36.68 -2.88 10.92
CA SER A 111 36.24 -2.71 12.30
C SER A 111 36.64 -1.34 12.84
N PHE A 112 35.78 -0.73 13.62
CA PHE A 112 36.05 0.55 14.28
C PHE A 112 37.03 0.38 15.43
N GLN A 113 38.02 1.28 15.54
CA GLN A 113 38.95 1.39 16.63
C GLN A 113 38.37 2.36 17.68
N TRP A 114 37.45 1.83 18.51
CA TRP A 114 36.76 2.64 19.53
C TRP A 114 37.74 3.17 20.59
N PRO A 115 37.67 4.45 20.97
CA PRO A 115 38.43 5.00 22.06
C PRO A 115 37.85 4.72 23.45
N LEU A 116 36.71 4.02 23.52
CA LEU A 116 36.00 3.64 24.74
C LEU A 116 36.16 2.14 25.01
N GLU A 117 36.23 1.76 26.29
CA GLU A 117 36.15 0.37 26.73
C GLU A 117 34.70 -0.07 27.08
N GLU A 118 33.67 0.69 26.66
CA GLU A 118 32.28 0.40 26.98
C GLU A 118 31.75 -0.74 26.11
N GLU A 119 30.98 -1.65 26.69
CA GLU A 119 30.54 -2.90 26.06
C GLU A 119 29.23 -2.74 25.24
N ASN A 120 28.48 -1.63 25.46
CA ASN A 120 27.16 -1.42 24.86
C ASN A 120 27.12 -0.12 24.02
N LEU A 121 27.70 -0.21 22.82
CA LEU A 121 27.65 0.89 21.85
C LEU A 121 26.58 0.61 20.78
N GLU A 122 25.76 1.63 20.49
CA GLU A 122 24.75 1.60 19.44
C GLU A 122 25.00 2.77 18.49
N ILE A 123 25.24 2.48 17.20
CA ILE A 123 25.31 3.50 16.17
C ILE A 123 23.87 3.89 15.80
N CYS A 124 23.51 5.16 16.07
CA CYS A 124 22.17 5.67 15.84
C CYS A 124 21.98 6.26 14.44
N SER A 125 23.03 6.88 13.90
CA SER A 125 22.98 7.52 12.57
C SER A 125 24.41 7.71 12.05
N PHE A 126 24.57 7.81 10.75
CA PHE A 126 25.87 8.01 10.15
C PHE A 126 25.77 8.76 8.81
N ALA A 127 26.91 9.40 8.40
CA ALA A 127 27.06 10.00 7.08
C ALA A 127 28.50 9.81 6.60
N PHE A 128 28.63 9.30 5.38
CA PHE A 128 29.93 9.15 4.73
C PHE A 128 30.36 10.44 4.02
N ASN A 129 31.65 10.75 4.10
CA ASN A 129 32.27 11.84 3.36
C ASN A 129 32.78 11.34 2.00
N PRO A 130 33.07 12.25 1.03
CA PRO A 130 33.62 11.88 -0.26
C PRO A 130 34.97 11.13 -0.18
N ASP A 131 35.73 11.27 0.90
CA ASP A 131 36.97 10.55 1.17
C ASP A 131 36.76 9.17 1.84
N HIS A 132 35.50 8.72 1.90
CA HIS A 132 35.06 7.49 2.59
C HIS A 132 35.32 7.48 4.12
N SER A 133 35.69 8.60 4.73
CA SER A 133 35.60 8.73 6.19
C SER A 133 34.12 8.85 6.59
N VAL A 134 33.78 8.45 7.82
CA VAL A 134 32.39 8.44 8.27
C VAL A 134 32.23 9.22 9.57
N TRP A 135 31.16 10.01 9.64
CA TRP A 135 30.64 10.55 10.87
C TRP A 135 29.57 9.63 11.45
N LEU A 136 29.63 9.39 12.75
CA LEU A 136 28.69 8.55 13.48
C LEU A 136 28.10 9.31 14.66
N ILE A 137 26.82 9.09 14.93
CA ILE A 137 26.23 9.34 16.25
C ILE A 137 26.10 8.00 16.97
N VAL A 138 26.69 7.95 18.18
CA VAL A 138 26.77 6.70 18.95
C VAL A 138 26.18 6.92 20.34
N ASN A 139 25.28 6.06 20.73
CA ASN A 139 24.81 5.91 22.09
C ASN A 139 25.68 4.89 22.82
N ALA A 140 26.21 5.27 23.97
CA ALA A 140 26.95 4.38 24.87
C ALA A 140 26.14 4.18 26.17
N TYR A 141 25.72 2.96 26.39
CA TYR A 141 24.91 2.60 27.53
C TYR A 141 25.79 1.99 28.62
N SER A 142 25.52 2.36 29.91
CA SER A 142 26.07 1.63 31.05
C SER A 142 25.64 0.16 31.02
N ALA A 143 26.40 -0.70 31.69
CA ALA A 143 26.15 -2.15 31.72
C ALA A 143 24.74 -2.54 32.22
N ASP A 144 24.08 -1.68 33.01
CA ASP A 144 22.72 -1.85 33.50
C ASP A 144 21.68 -1.05 32.69
N TYR A 145 22.08 -0.41 31.60
CA TYR A 145 21.26 0.44 30.77
C TYR A 145 20.61 1.65 31.48
N SER A 146 21.10 2.00 32.68
CA SER A 146 20.54 3.12 33.45
C SER A 146 21.06 4.50 33.05
N GLN A 147 22.21 4.53 32.36
CA GLN A 147 22.83 5.76 31.89
C GLN A 147 23.13 5.67 30.40
N LEU A 148 22.90 6.77 29.69
CA LEU A 148 23.18 6.96 28.29
C LEU A 148 24.11 8.16 28.13
N ASN A 149 25.21 7.97 27.43
CA ASN A 149 26.03 9.04 26.90
C ASN A 149 25.99 9.01 25.36
N ARG A 150 26.01 10.18 24.73
CA ARG A 150 25.92 10.30 23.28
C ARG A 150 27.18 10.97 22.73
N TYR A 151 27.72 10.39 21.68
CA TYR A 151 28.97 10.84 21.10
C TYR A 151 28.81 11.10 19.61
N LEU A 152 29.46 12.18 19.12
CA LEU A 152 29.69 12.42 17.70
C LEU A 152 31.13 12.00 17.40
N CYS A 153 31.30 11.01 16.52
CA CYS A 153 32.54 10.37 16.20
C CYS A 153 32.88 10.50 14.72
N ARG A 154 34.18 10.61 14.38
CA ARG A 154 34.64 10.48 13.00
C ARG A 154 35.68 9.40 12.91
N PHE A 155 35.57 8.54 11.90
CA PHE A 155 36.52 7.48 11.59
C PHE A 155 37.05 7.63 10.18
N ASP A 156 38.35 7.30 9.99
CA ASP A 156 38.96 7.23 8.65
C ASP A 156 38.53 5.93 7.94
N PRO A 157 38.84 5.81 6.61
CA PRO A 157 38.51 4.60 5.86
C PRO A 157 39.12 3.30 6.40
N GLU A 158 40.16 3.37 7.19
CA GLU A 158 40.82 2.25 7.88
C GLU A 158 40.21 1.93 9.24
N GLY A 159 39.18 2.71 9.67
CA GLY A 159 38.49 2.50 10.93
C GLY A 159 39.19 3.11 12.17
N ASN A 160 40.22 3.95 11.96
CA ASN A 160 40.85 4.64 13.06
C ASN A 160 40.05 5.86 13.48
N ASN A 161 39.93 6.08 14.79
CA ASN A 161 39.23 7.24 15.32
C ASN A 161 39.98 8.55 15.03
N MET A 162 39.34 9.49 14.36
CA MET A 162 39.86 10.82 14.05
C MET A 162 39.34 11.90 15.02
N SER A 163 38.08 11.74 15.48
CA SER A 163 37.42 12.66 16.39
C SER A 163 36.42 11.92 17.27
N PHE A 164 36.35 12.30 18.54
CA PHE A 164 35.43 11.71 19.50
C PHE A 164 34.96 12.81 20.46
N GLN A 165 33.69 13.17 20.42
CA GLN A 165 33.15 14.28 21.19
C GLN A 165 31.89 13.86 21.93
N ASP A 166 31.82 14.13 23.22
CA ASP A 166 30.63 13.96 24.04
C ASP A 166 29.64 15.09 23.72
N ILE A 167 28.47 14.73 23.18
CA ILE A 167 27.37 15.64 22.81
C ILE A 167 26.13 15.41 23.67
N THR A 168 26.26 14.67 24.78
CA THR A 168 25.15 14.33 25.66
C THR A 168 24.45 15.54 26.23
N GLN A 169 25.22 16.60 26.56
CA GLN A 169 24.63 17.83 27.13
C GLN A 169 23.95 18.68 26.06
N GLU A 170 24.48 18.70 24.84
CA GLU A 170 23.94 19.47 23.72
C GLU A 170 22.63 18.85 23.20
N MET A 171 22.62 17.55 22.89
CA MET A 171 21.47 16.87 22.30
C MET A 171 20.44 16.37 23.31
N GLY A 172 20.84 16.23 24.59
CA GLY A 172 19.99 15.57 25.58
C GLY A 172 19.99 14.05 25.44
N ARG A 173 19.41 13.37 26.43
CA ARG A 173 19.33 11.88 26.46
C ARG A 173 18.10 11.35 25.75
N ASP A 174 17.04 12.15 25.71
CA ASP A 174 15.71 11.75 25.27
C ASP A 174 15.42 12.12 23.80
N SER A 175 16.34 12.85 23.13
CA SER A 175 16.19 13.19 21.70
C SER A 175 16.27 11.95 20.82
N SER A 176 15.27 11.72 19.98
CA SER A 176 15.33 10.72 18.93
C SER A 176 16.19 11.25 17.77
N VAL A 177 17.31 10.58 17.52
CA VAL A 177 18.18 10.88 16.36
C VAL A 177 17.60 10.14 15.14
N GLY A 178 17.30 10.87 14.11
CA GLY A 178 16.97 10.35 12.78
C GLY A 178 18.21 10.32 11.88
N ASP A 179 18.11 10.90 10.71
CA ASP A 179 19.19 10.91 9.72
C ASP A 179 20.27 11.95 10.02
N MET A 180 21.39 11.77 9.33
CA MET A 180 22.50 12.71 9.33
C MET A 180 22.97 12.97 7.90
N ALA A 181 23.30 14.24 7.60
CA ALA A 181 23.89 14.63 6.33
C ALA A 181 25.18 15.42 6.52
N VAL A 182 26.05 15.34 5.51
CA VAL A 182 27.28 16.15 5.44
C VAL A 182 27.27 16.89 4.11
N ASP A 183 27.42 18.22 4.14
CA ASP A 183 27.46 19.03 2.91
C ASP A 183 28.84 19.03 2.25
N GLY A 184 28.95 19.68 1.08
CA GLY A 184 30.18 19.78 0.31
C GLY A 184 31.35 20.48 1.02
N GLN A 185 31.09 21.20 2.12
CA GLN A 185 32.10 21.80 3.00
C GLN A 185 32.42 20.94 4.24
N GLY A 186 31.82 19.78 4.37
CA GLY A 186 32.01 18.87 5.48
C GLY A 186 31.27 19.27 6.75
N ARG A 187 30.36 20.25 6.72
CA ARG A 187 29.48 20.60 7.85
C ARG A 187 28.46 19.50 8.06
N ILE A 188 28.10 19.25 9.31
CA ILE A 188 27.27 18.12 9.71
C ILE A 188 25.90 18.63 10.16
N TYR A 189 24.87 17.98 9.66
CA TYR A 189 23.46 18.21 9.95
C TYR A 189 22.86 16.94 10.53
N VAL A 190 22.30 17.03 11.73
CA VAL A 190 21.63 15.90 12.40
C VAL A 190 20.16 16.23 12.54
N PHE A 191 19.31 15.38 12.03
CA PHE A 191 17.87 15.53 12.04
C PHE A 191 17.28 14.80 13.24
N THR A 192 16.37 15.47 13.96
CA THR A 192 15.66 14.86 15.09
C THR A 192 14.17 14.92 14.86
N SER A 193 13.46 13.82 15.16
CA SER A 193 12.01 13.77 15.23
C SER A 193 11.53 14.03 16.64
N GLU A 194 10.28 14.47 16.80
CA GLU A 194 9.66 14.72 18.10
C GLU A 194 9.18 13.39 18.71
N TYR A 195 9.76 12.99 19.84
CA TYR A 195 9.27 11.82 20.60
C TYR A 195 9.11 12.07 22.10
N ALA A 196 9.56 13.22 22.61
CA ALA A 196 9.42 13.57 24.03
C ALA A 196 8.52 14.79 24.19
N GLU A 197 7.61 14.75 25.16
CA GLU A 197 6.77 15.91 25.51
C GLU A 197 7.64 17.16 25.74
N GLY A 198 7.64 18.07 24.75
CA GLY A 198 8.19 19.42 24.88
C GLY A 198 9.46 19.76 24.08
N GLU A 199 10.05 18.84 23.31
CA GLU A 199 11.19 19.15 22.43
C GLU A 199 10.76 19.11 20.96
N ALA A 200 10.78 20.29 20.29
CA ALA A 200 10.46 20.39 18.87
C ALA A 200 11.48 19.68 18.00
N ALA A 201 11.00 18.95 16.96
CA ALA A 201 11.82 18.41 15.88
C ALA A 201 12.67 19.52 15.23
N GLY A 202 13.88 19.19 14.81
CA GLY A 202 14.77 20.21 14.25
C GLY A 202 16.09 19.65 13.72
N ILE A 203 16.96 20.57 13.32
CA ILE A 203 18.29 20.31 12.76
C ILE A 203 19.34 20.76 13.74
N TRP A 204 20.26 19.87 14.08
CA TRP A 204 21.44 20.17 14.88
C TRP A 204 22.61 20.42 13.94
N LEU A 205 23.20 21.60 14.09
CA LEU A 205 24.27 22.06 13.22
C LEU A 205 25.64 21.89 13.90
N TYR A 206 26.59 21.25 13.18
CA TYR A 206 27.97 21.10 13.62
C TYR A 206 28.93 21.52 12.50
N THR A 207 30.09 22.06 12.88
CA THR A 207 31.17 22.35 11.92
C THR A 207 31.80 21.07 11.37
N GLY A 208 32.62 21.15 10.33
CA GLY A 208 33.40 20.01 9.78
C GLY A 208 34.40 19.40 10.77
N GLU A 209 34.70 20.09 11.90
CA GLU A 209 35.46 19.50 13.00
C GLU A 209 34.58 18.92 14.11
N GLY A 210 33.25 18.85 13.89
CA GLY A 210 32.27 18.30 14.82
C GLY A 210 31.85 19.26 15.93
N ARG A 211 32.23 20.56 15.91
CA ARG A 211 31.85 21.50 16.98
C ARG A 211 30.39 21.92 16.83
N TYR A 212 29.62 21.79 17.89
CA TYR A 212 28.24 22.25 17.98
C TYR A 212 28.10 23.73 17.68
N GLN A 213 27.13 24.09 16.85
CA GLN A 213 26.81 25.47 16.47
C GLN A 213 25.42 25.91 16.99
N ALA A 214 24.39 25.16 16.69
CA ALA A 214 23.02 25.47 17.07
C ALA A 214 22.07 24.28 16.88
N LYS A 215 20.90 24.36 17.53
CA LYS A 215 19.68 23.61 17.13
C LYS A 215 18.75 24.58 16.43
N VAL A 216 18.27 24.24 15.25
CA VAL A 216 17.31 25.03 14.47
C VAL A 216 16.01 24.22 14.38
N PRO A 217 14.93 24.65 15.05
CA PRO A 217 13.67 23.92 15.01
C PRO A 217 13.01 24.04 13.64
N PHE A 218 12.22 23.04 13.23
CA PHE A 218 11.41 23.13 12.01
C PHE A 218 10.26 24.15 12.09
N GLY A 219 9.98 24.68 13.26
CA GLY A 219 9.02 25.77 13.44
C GLY A 219 7.55 25.37 13.34
N THR A 220 7.25 24.09 13.43
CA THR A 220 5.89 23.53 13.46
C THR A 220 5.70 22.66 14.71
N SER A 221 4.44 22.50 15.13
CA SER A 221 4.03 21.53 16.16
C SER A 221 3.61 20.19 15.56
N GLU A 222 3.65 20.06 14.24
CA GLU A 222 3.33 18.83 13.53
C GLU A 222 4.54 17.91 13.46
N THR A 223 4.31 16.63 13.31
CA THR A 223 5.36 15.65 13.02
C THR A 223 6.07 16.02 11.72
N VAL A 224 7.40 16.01 11.72
CA VAL A 224 8.21 16.31 10.53
C VAL A 224 9.04 15.09 10.18
N ARG A 225 8.90 14.63 8.95
CA ARG A 225 9.74 13.59 8.36
C ARG A 225 10.68 14.24 7.34
N VAL A 226 11.97 13.96 7.46
CA VAL A 226 12.97 14.33 6.45
C VAL A 226 12.92 13.32 5.32
N ILE A 227 12.76 13.82 4.10
CA ILE A 227 12.66 13.01 2.88
C ILE A 227 14.05 12.87 2.22
N GLY A 228 14.85 13.93 2.29
CA GLY A 228 16.19 13.93 1.72
C GLY A 228 16.83 15.30 1.72
N THR A 229 18.05 15.38 1.22
CA THR A 229 18.85 16.59 1.19
C THR A 229 19.42 16.84 -0.20
N VAL A 230 19.60 18.13 -0.53
CA VAL A 230 20.18 18.59 -1.80
C VAL A 230 21.21 19.65 -1.51
N ASP A 231 22.41 19.51 -2.03
CA ASP A 231 23.44 20.57 -2.03
C ASP A 231 23.08 21.62 -3.09
N ARG A 232 22.41 22.69 -2.70
CA ARG A 232 22.02 23.77 -3.63
C ARG A 232 23.22 24.56 -4.16
N SER A 233 24.25 24.66 -3.34
CA SER A 233 25.54 25.27 -3.66
C SER A 233 26.60 24.70 -2.72
N GLU A 234 27.90 25.02 -2.97
CA GLU A 234 28.95 24.66 -2.01
C GLU A 234 28.75 25.23 -0.61
N GLU A 235 27.80 26.20 -0.44
CA GLU A 235 27.57 26.90 0.82
C GLU A 235 26.21 26.60 1.49
N SER A 236 25.26 26.00 0.80
CA SER A 236 23.91 25.77 1.35
C SER A 236 23.36 24.37 1.07
N LEU A 237 22.81 23.76 2.14
CA LEU A 237 22.06 22.51 2.09
C LEU A 237 20.57 22.82 2.08
N CYS A 238 19.81 22.22 1.19
CA CYS A 238 18.37 22.19 1.24
C CYS A 238 17.89 20.85 1.79
N VAL A 239 16.85 20.89 2.63
CA VAL A 239 16.22 19.72 3.24
C VAL A 239 14.78 19.64 2.77
N CYS A 240 14.39 18.54 2.17
CA CYS A 240 13.01 18.24 1.84
C CYS A 240 12.33 17.58 3.04
N VAL A 241 11.19 18.10 3.44
CA VAL A 241 10.44 17.60 4.59
C VAL A 241 8.96 17.44 4.27
N SER A 242 8.34 16.41 4.82
CA SER A 242 6.89 16.29 4.91
C SER A 242 6.43 16.68 6.31
N LYS A 243 5.22 17.26 6.43
CA LYS A 243 4.66 17.74 7.70
C LYS A 243 3.26 17.14 7.92
N GLY A 244 3.02 16.65 9.14
CA GLY A 244 1.75 16.01 9.51
C GLY A 244 1.74 14.49 9.32
N GLU A 245 0.64 13.86 9.70
CA GLU A 245 0.48 12.39 9.62
C GLU A 245 0.16 11.90 8.20
N ASN A 246 -0.55 12.73 7.41
CA ASN A 246 -0.89 12.45 6.00
C ASN A 246 -0.57 13.68 5.16
N PRO A 247 0.69 13.91 4.81
CA PRO A 247 1.08 15.08 4.06
C PRO A 247 0.60 15.00 2.60
N GLU A 248 -0.10 16.02 2.12
CA GLU A 248 -0.44 16.16 0.71
C GLU A 248 0.77 16.66 -0.11
N HIS A 249 1.71 17.38 0.54
CA HIS A 249 2.84 18.03 -0.11
C HIS A 249 4.10 17.99 0.76
N CYS A 250 5.25 17.96 0.11
CA CYS A 250 6.55 18.15 0.73
C CYS A 250 7.03 19.59 0.55
N ALA A 251 7.74 20.10 1.55
CA ALA A 251 8.33 21.43 1.55
C ALA A 251 9.86 21.37 1.49
N MET A 252 10.48 22.30 0.76
CA MET A 252 11.92 22.44 0.70
C MET A 252 12.39 23.58 1.62
N LEU A 253 13.34 23.28 2.50
CA LEU A 253 13.90 24.21 3.48
C LEU A 253 15.40 24.37 3.24
N GLU A 254 15.86 25.58 2.99
CA GLU A 254 17.28 25.90 2.92
C GLU A 254 17.82 26.16 4.34
N VAL A 255 18.92 25.51 4.70
CA VAL A 255 19.58 25.67 5.99
C VAL A 255 20.60 26.79 5.91
N ASP A 256 20.25 27.99 6.45
CA ASP A 256 21.20 29.07 6.65
C ASP A 256 22.07 28.74 7.88
N PHE A 257 23.23 28.10 7.62
CA PHE A 257 24.14 27.66 8.67
C PHE A 257 24.71 28.82 9.51
N GLU A 258 25.05 29.93 8.88
CA GLU A 258 25.63 31.11 9.56
C GLU A 258 24.58 31.89 10.35
N GLY A 259 23.40 32.08 9.73
CA GLY A 259 22.25 32.75 10.37
C GLY A 259 21.49 31.84 11.34
N LYS A 260 21.77 30.53 11.35
CA LYS A 260 21.16 29.50 12.23
C LYS A 260 19.63 29.51 12.16
N ARG A 261 19.12 29.44 10.95
CA ARG A 261 17.68 29.47 10.66
C ARG A 261 17.37 28.66 9.40
N LEU A 262 16.08 28.30 9.25
CA LEU A 262 15.55 27.70 8.04
C LEU A 262 14.90 28.78 7.18
N ILE A 263 15.10 28.68 5.89
CA ILE A 263 14.49 29.55 4.88
C ILE A 263 13.65 28.68 3.98
N GLU A 264 12.35 28.90 3.93
CA GLU A 264 11.47 28.17 3.04
C GLU A 264 11.77 28.55 1.58
N VAL A 265 11.99 27.53 0.77
CA VAL A 265 12.17 27.68 -0.67
C VAL A 265 10.80 27.53 -1.32
N ASP A 266 10.46 28.44 -2.23
CA ASP A 266 9.18 28.46 -2.94
C ASP A 266 9.17 27.34 -4.00
N ALA A 267 9.08 26.09 -3.54
CA ALA A 267 8.97 24.87 -4.31
C ALA A 267 8.02 23.92 -3.59
N GLU A 268 6.90 23.61 -4.24
CA GLU A 268 5.92 22.64 -3.74
C GLU A 268 6.07 21.34 -4.54
N PHE A 269 6.19 20.22 -3.82
CA PHE A 269 6.22 18.90 -4.39
C PHE A 269 4.98 18.13 -3.94
N PRO A 270 4.47 17.19 -4.75
CA PRO A 270 3.56 16.18 -4.24
C PRO A 270 4.21 15.40 -3.08
N ASN A 271 3.48 14.53 -2.43
CA ASN A 271 4.09 13.61 -1.48
C ASN A 271 5.07 12.70 -2.21
N ILE A 272 6.36 12.75 -1.84
CA ILE A 272 7.44 11.97 -2.43
C ILE A 272 8.18 11.19 -1.35
N ASN A 273 8.80 10.08 -1.73
CA ASN A 273 9.60 9.25 -0.84
C ASN A 273 11.06 9.67 -0.79
N GLY A 274 11.55 10.25 -1.86
CA GLY A 274 12.92 10.72 -1.90
C GLY A 274 13.23 11.61 -3.13
N LEU A 275 14.47 12.07 -3.18
CA LEU A 275 14.95 12.95 -4.22
C LEU A 275 16.45 12.77 -4.48
N CYS A 276 16.88 13.06 -5.72
CA CYS A 276 18.28 13.01 -6.14
C CYS A 276 18.66 14.23 -6.97
N GLU A 277 19.77 14.86 -6.64
CA GLU A 277 20.33 15.98 -7.39
C GLU A 277 21.08 15.49 -8.64
N ILE A 278 20.77 16.09 -9.80
CA ILE A 278 21.54 15.89 -11.03
C ILE A 278 22.71 16.87 -11.03
N ARG A 279 23.89 16.40 -10.63
CA ARG A 279 25.12 17.24 -10.66
C ARG A 279 25.62 17.34 -12.08
N GLN A 280 25.61 18.56 -12.66
CA GLN A 280 26.25 18.82 -13.93
C GLN A 280 27.76 18.70 -13.79
N SER A 281 28.40 17.91 -14.68
CA SER A 281 29.85 17.79 -14.70
C SER A 281 30.49 19.16 -14.91
N PRO A 282 31.60 19.51 -14.22
CA PRO A 282 32.30 20.81 -14.36
C PRO A 282 32.83 21.13 -15.78
N ALA A 283 32.69 20.19 -16.72
CA ALA A 283 33.14 20.36 -18.11
C ALA A 283 32.27 21.31 -18.95
N ASP A 284 31.04 21.59 -18.56
CA ASP A 284 30.08 22.43 -19.29
C ASP A 284 30.11 23.93 -18.89
N SER A 285 30.91 24.32 -17.90
CA SER A 285 31.04 25.71 -17.44
C SER A 285 32.29 26.44 -17.95
N ALA A 286 33.02 25.88 -18.94
CA ALA A 286 34.23 26.46 -19.47
C ALA A 286 34.00 27.33 -20.69
N ASP A 287 33.45 28.55 -20.48
CA ASP A 287 33.93 29.72 -21.22
C ASP A 287 34.83 30.53 -20.28
N GLY A 288 36.17 30.33 -20.38
CA GLY A 288 37.14 31.19 -19.67
C GLY A 288 38.37 30.47 -19.14
N ALA A 289 39.30 30.21 -20.03
CA ALA A 289 40.76 30.11 -19.84
C ALA A 289 41.33 30.05 -18.40
N PHE A 290 42.03 28.95 -18.05
CA PHE A 290 43.47 28.97 -17.77
C PHE A 290 43.99 27.54 -17.63
N GLY A 291 45.01 27.20 -18.42
CA GLY A 291 45.66 25.93 -18.45
C GLY A 291 46.58 25.68 -17.25
N SER A 292 46.78 24.43 -16.88
CA SER A 292 48.08 23.90 -16.49
C SER A 292 48.17 22.42 -16.87
N GLN A 293 49.17 22.17 -17.72
CA GLN A 293 49.67 20.89 -18.15
C GLN A 293 50.21 20.10 -16.96
N ASN A 294 49.86 18.79 -16.84
CA ASN A 294 50.90 17.81 -16.60
C ASN A 294 50.47 16.43 -17.15
N SER A 295 51.13 16.08 -18.20
CA SER A 295 51.10 14.81 -18.90
C SER A 295 51.90 13.76 -18.19
N PHE A 296 51.34 12.50 -18.06
CA PHE A 296 52.08 11.23 -18.28
C PHE A 296 50.99 10.16 -18.55
N GLY A 297 50.94 9.71 -19.70
CA GLY A 297 51.45 8.66 -20.46
C GLY A 297 50.58 7.39 -20.50
N GLY A 298 49.83 7.16 -21.62
CA GLY A 298 49.76 5.92 -22.34
C GLY A 298 48.71 4.89 -21.98
N GLY A 299 47.72 4.76 -22.86
CA GLY A 299 46.90 3.56 -22.97
C GLY A 299 45.51 3.88 -23.55
N ASP A 300 45.34 3.57 -24.85
CA ASP A 300 44.05 3.69 -25.57
C ASP A 300 42.91 2.99 -24.88
N SER A 301 41.92 3.75 -24.48
CA SER A 301 40.50 3.38 -24.46
C SER A 301 39.67 4.67 -24.37
N ALA A 302 39.46 5.29 -25.51
CA ALA A 302 38.64 6.48 -25.69
C ALA A 302 37.14 6.07 -25.86
N GLU A 303 36.49 5.67 -24.77
CA GLU A 303 35.04 5.49 -24.77
C GLU A 303 34.36 5.72 -23.39
N SER A 304 35.04 6.27 -22.38
CA SER A 304 34.46 6.38 -21.04
C SER A 304 34.50 7.77 -20.39
N ASN A 305 34.40 8.85 -21.16
CA ASN A 305 34.20 10.18 -20.59
C ASN A 305 33.16 10.94 -21.43
N ARG A 306 31.91 10.46 -21.42
CA ARG A 306 30.75 11.29 -21.74
C ARG A 306 30.08 11.66 -20.43
N ALA A 307 29.96 12.95 -20.16
CA ALA A 307 28.99 13.49 -19.22
C ALA A 307 27.61 12.89 -19.50
N PRO A 308 26.74 12.70 -18.48
CA PRO A 308 25.41 12.20 -18.72
C PRO A 308 24.78 13.03 -19.86
N ASP A 309 24.35 12.33 -20.90
CA ASP A 309 23.83 12.93 -22.12
C ASP A 309 22.66 13.83 -21.72
N LYS A 310 22.68 15.12 -22.11
CA LYS A 310 21.55 16.04 -21.87
C LYS A 310 20.24 15.51 -22.47
N GLU A 311 20.32 14.62 -23.45
CA GLU A 311 19.17 13.82 -23.91
C GLU A 311 18.73 12.75 -22.89
N ALA A 312 19.56 12.39 -21.91
CA ALA A 312 19.28 11.34 -20.96
C ALA A 312 18.47 11.79 -19.74
N THR A 313 18.71 12.99 -19.23
CA THR A 313 18.08 13.53 -18.02
C THR A 313 17.10 14.67 -18.32
N GLY A 314 16.93 15.03 -19.61
CA GLY A 314 16.16 16.22 -19.98
C GLY A 314 16.85 17.51 -19.53
N GLU A 315 16.07 18.58 -19.35
CA GLU A 315 16.56 19.87 -18.82
C GLU A 315 16.47 19.93 -17.28
N TYR A 316 16.19 18.79 -16.58
CA TYR A 316 15.99 18.75 -15.14
C TYR A 316 17.31 18.80 -14.37
N ASN A 317 17.24 19.39 -13.17
CA ASN A 317 18.36 19.43 -12.24
C ASN A 317 18.07 18.63 -10.94
N LEU A 318 16.85 18.12 -10.78
CA LEU A 318 16.42 17.30 -9.66
C LEU A 318 15.55 16.16 -10.16
N LEU A 319 15.75 14.97 -9.61
CA LEU A 319 14.81 13.86 -9.73
C LEU A 319 14.08 13.67 -8.42
N LEU A 320 12.81 13.35 -8.50
CA LEU A 320 11.94 13.03 -7.39
C LEU A 320 11.39 11.63 -7.61
N TYR A 321 11.03 10.91 -6.55
CA TYR A 321 10.37 9.64 -6.69
C TYR A 321 9.35 9.42 -5.57
N ASP A 322 8.30 8.69 -5.90
CA ASP A 322 7.32 8.15 -4.97
C ASP A 322 7.26 6.61 -5.08
N ASP A 323 6.23 6.00 -4.56
CA ASP A 323 6.03 4.55 -4.59
C ASP A 323 5.83 3.99 -6.01
N LYS A 324 5.44 4.82 -6.98
CA LYS A 324 5.03 4.38 -8.32
C LYS A 324 5.97 4.88 -9.42
N TYR A 325 6.41 6.13 -9.33
CA TYR A 325 7.07 6.84 -10.43
C TYR A 325 8.34 7.55 -10.02
N VAL A 326 9.19 7.80 -11.02
CA VAL A 326 10.30 8.74 -10.97
C VAL A 326 9.94 9.96 -11.82
N TYR A 327 10.19 11.15 -11.28
CA TYR A 327 9.85 12.42 -11.90
C TYR A 327 11.09 13.28 -12.12
N GLY A 328 11.09 14.05 -13.22
CA GLY A 328 12.03 15.14 -13.46
C GLY A 328 11.46 16.47 -12.95
N TYR A 329 12.30 17.26 -12.33
CA TYR A 329 11.93 18.58 -11.82
C TYR A 329 13.03 19.60 -12.03
N ASP A 330 12.66 20.80 -12.48
CA ASP A 330 13.57 21.93 -12.58
C ASP A 330 13.52 22.77 -11.30
N PHE A 331 14.38 22.40 -10.33
CA PHE A 331 14.45 23.06 -9.03
C PHE A 331 14.92 24.51 -9.23
N PRO A 332 14.19 25.51 -8.72
CA PRO A 332 14.42 26.91 -9.03
C PRO A 332 15.75 27.39 -8.47
N ALA A 333 16.49 28.18 -9.26
CA ALA A 333 17.65 28.91 -8.79
C ALA A 333 17.24 29.90 -7.69
N GLU A 334 18.20 30.28 -6.84
CA GLU A 334 18.01 31.23 -5.73
C GLU A 334 17.18 32.46 -6.11
N GLY A 335 16.10 32.73 -5.37
CA GLY A 335 15.22 33.87 -5.59
C GLY A 335 14.25 33.75 -6.78
N LYS A 336 14.16 32.60 -7.45
CA LYS A 336 13.17 32.32 -8.49
C LYS A 336 12.09 31.37 -7.97
N LYS A 337 10.87 31.50 -8.52
CA LYS A 337 9.77 30.56 -8.25
C LYS A 337 9.74 29.47 -9.32
N SER A 338 9.54 28.23 -8.91
CA SER A 338 9.18 27.18 -9.87
C SER A 338 7.79 27.47 -10.44
N ARG A 339 7.61 27.19 -11.72
CA ARG A 339 6.34 27.32 -12.43
C ARG A 339 5.85 26.01 -13.03
N GLN A 340 6.60 24.94 -12.85
CA GLN A 340 6.32 23.64 -13.46
C GLN A 340 6.05 22.63 -12.37
N SER A 341 5.05 21.75 -12.61
CA SER A 341 4.87 20.53 -11.83
C SER A 341 5.96 19.53 -12.21
N PRO A 342 6.31 18.56 -11.35
CA PRO A 342 7.16 17.45 -11.72
C PRO A 342 6.62 16.73 -12.96
N GLU A 343 7.49 16.28 -13.84
CA GLU A 343 7.16 15.53 -15.04
C GLU A 343 7.53 14.06 -14.86
N GLU A 344 6.58 13.17 -15.08
CA GLU A 344 6.79 11.72 -14.99
C GLU A 344 7.80 11.26 -16.04
N LEU A 345 8.81 10.52 -15.61
CA LEU A 345 9.84 9.96 -16.48
C LEU A 345 9.62 8.46 -16.75
N PHE A 346 9.37 7.68 -15.72
CA PHE A 346 9.10 6.25 -15.84
C PHE A 346 8.46 5.69 -14.54
N ALA A 347 7.75 4.57 -14.68
CA ALA A 347 7.29 3.80 -13.54
C ALA A 347 8.36 2.82 -13.06
N TRP A 348 8.43 2.57 -11.76
CA TRP A 348 9.38 1.60 -11.19
C TRP A 348 9.19 0.19 -11.78
N THR A 349 7.95 -0.20 -12.04
CA THR A 349 7.62 -1.48 -12.66
C THR A 349 8.16 -1.64 -14.08
N ASP A 350 8.41 -0.52 -14.81
CA ASP A 350 9.11 -0.54 -16.10
C ASP A 350 10.54 -1.09 -15.99
N SER A 351 11.12 -1.04 -14.80
CA SER A 351 12.48 -1.51 -14.50
C SER A 351 12.49 -2.75 -13.59
N ASP A 352 11.38 -3.48 -13.51
CA ASP A 352 11.22 -4.66 -12.65
C ASP A 352 11.52 -4.39 -11.18
N ILE A 353 11.15 -3.20 -10.70
CA ILE A 353 11.31 -2.75 -9.32
C ILE A 353 9.93 -2.49 -8.72
N ASN A 354 9.72 -2.96 -7.50
CA ASN A 354 8.58 -2.55 -6.68
C ASN A 354 8.94 -1.24 -5.98
N GLY A 355 8.36 -0.14 -6.43
CA GLY A 355 8.71 1.20 -5.96
C GLY A 355 8.39 1.46 -4.49
N TYR A 356 7.44 0.71 -3.92
CA TYR A 356 7.10 0.79 -2.49
C TYR A 356 8.26 0.40 -1.56
N PHE A 357 9.28 -0.30 -2.08
CA PHE A 357 10.44 -0.77 -1.35
C PHE A 357 11.75 -0.16 -1.85
N VAL A 358 11.66 0.94 -2.58
CA VAL A 358 12.84 1.73 -2.95
C VAL A 358 13.26 2.56 -1.75
N GLU A 359 14.50 2.33 -1.31
CA GLU A 359 15.07 2.98 -0.12
C GLU A 359 15.92 4.20 -0.49
N ASP A 360 16.75 4.11 -1.55
CA ASP A 360 17.58 5.22 -2.04
C ASP A 360 17.66 5.20 -3.56
N PHE A 361 17.77 6.40 -4.14
CA PHE A 361 17.88 6.61 -5.57
C PHE A 361 18.89 7.71 -5.88
N SER A 362 19.87 7.39 -6.71
CA SER A 362 20.96 8.29 -7.07
C SER A 362 21.43 8.11 -8.51
N ILE A 363 22.29 9.01 -9.01
CA ILE A 363 22.88 8.94 -10.34
C ILE A 363 24.38 8.71 -10.22
N LEU A 364 24.88 7.71 -10.93
CA LEU A 364 26.31 7.46 -11.09
C LEU A 364 26.95 8.41 -12.10
N GLU A 365 28.26 8.62 -12.00
CA GLU A 365 29.01 9.46 -12.95
C GLU A 365 28.91 9.00 -14.41
N ASP A 366 28.64 7.73 -14.65
CA ASP A 366 28.45 7.14 -15.99
C ASP A 366 27.02 7.28 -16.53
N GLY A 367 26.12 7.95 -15.78
CA GLY A 367 24.75 8.23 -16.16
C GLY A 367 23.75 7.10 -15.88
N ARG A 368 24.18 5.98 -15.27
CA ARG A 368 23.25 4.97 -14.77
C ARG A 368 22.58 5.46 -13.50
N TYR A 369 21.33 5.05 -13.28
CA TYR A 369 20.67 5.26 -12.01
C TYR A 369 21.06 4.14 -11.04
N TYR A 370 21.31 4.53 -9.81
CA TYR A 370 21.55 3.64 -8.67
C TYR A 370 20.30 3.62 -7.81
N VAL A 371 19.83 2.44 -7.47
CA VAL A 371 18.62 2.22 -6.65
C VAL A 371 18.92 1.16 -5.62
N THR A 372 18.58 1.39 -4.37
CA THR A 372 18.55 0.32 -3.37
C THR A 372 17.11 -0.12 -3.14
N VAL A 373 16.91 -1.42 -3.06
CA VAL A 373 15.61 -2.04 -2.89
C VAL A 373 15.68 -3.01 -1.72
N GLU A 374 14.70 -2.94 -0.83
CA GLU A 374 14.54 -3.87 0.27
C GLU A 374 13.10 -4.41 0.29
N ASP A 375 12.74 -5.15 -0.76
CA ASP A 375 11.42 -5.72 -0.97
C ASP A 375 11.28 -7.05 -0.23
N TRP A 376 10.57 -7.00 0.88
CA TRP A 376 10.32 -8.16 1.73
C TRP A 376 9.27 -9.11 1.15
N THR A 377 8.44 -8.64 0.23
CA THR A 377 7.37 -9.44 -0.39
C THR A 377 7.93 -10.40 -1.44
N ASN A 378 8.97 -9.96 -2.16
CA ASN A 378 9.67 -10.77 -3.15
C ASN A 378 11.02 -11.31 -2.66
N GLU A 379 11.34 -11.17 -1.35
CA GLU A 379 12.66 -11.46 -0.78
C GLU A 379 13.81 -10.76 -1.54
N ASP A 380 13.51 -9.62 -2.13
CA ASP A 380 14.41 -8.91 -3.03
C ASP A 380 15.16 -7.81 -2.28
N ARG A 381 16.38 -8.12 -1.88
CA ARG A 381 17.31 -7.18 -1.23
C ARG A 381 18.49 -6.95 -2.17
N CYS A 382 18.45 -5.86 -2.93
CA CYS A 382 19.41 -5.67 -4.00
C CYS A 382 19.75 -4.19 -4.26
N ILE A 383 20.82 -4.00 -5.02
CA ILE A 383 21.14 -2.76 -5.71
C ILE A 383 20.73 -2.95 -7.17
N ALA A 384 19.90 -2.07 -7.70
CA ALA A 384 19.59 -2.04 -9.12
C ALA A 384 20.36 -0.89 -9.80
N LEU A 385 21.05 -1.22 -10.87
CA LEU A 385 21.70 -0.23 -11.72
C LEU A 385 20.93 -0.10 -13.03
N LEU A 386 20.17 0.99 -13.18
CA LEU A 386 19.31 1.18 -14.34
C LEU A 386 20.06 1.90 -15.44
N ARG A 387 20.03 1.34 -16.64
CA ARG A 387 20.58 1.96 -17.85
C ARG A 387 19.44 2.45 -18.74
N ARG A 388 19.36 3.74 -18.99
CA ARG A 388 18.46 4.29 -20.00
C ARG A 388 18.86 3.78 -21.38
N THR A 389 17.93 3.15 -22.07
CA THR A 389 18.15 2.50 -23.37
C THR A 389 16.97 2.83 -24.28
N ARG A 390 17.19 2.98 -25.61
CA ARG A 390 16.08 3.13 -26.55
C ARG A 390 15.26 1.85 -26.55
N THR A 391 13.93 1.98 -26.50
CA THR A 391 13.04 0.81 -26.49
C THR A 391 13.25 -0.09 -27.70
N GLU A 392 13.61 0.49 -28.86
CA GLU A 392 13.91 -0.25 -30.08
C GLU A 392 15.19 -1.11 -30.02
N ASP A 393 16.09 -0.81 -29.07
CA ASP A 393 17.36 -1.53 -28.88
C ASP A 393 17.26 -2.68 -27.87
N VAL A 394 16.13 -2.81 -27.19
CA VAL A 394 15.85 -3.89 -26.24
C VAL A 394 15.13 -5.03 -26.95
N VAL A 395 15.31 -6.27 -26.48
CA VAL A 395 14.56 -7.43 -26.99
C VAL A 395 13.06 -7.13 -26.93
N PRO A 396 12.34 -7.20 -28.06
CA PRO A 396 10.93 -6.81 -28.09
C PRO A 396 10.11 -7.79 -27.26
N CYS A 397 9.73 -7.38 -26.06
CA CYS A 397 8.68 -8.02 -25.27
C CYS A 397 7.33 -7.34 -25.60
N LYS A 398 6.23 -8.01 -25.25
CA LYS A 398 4.89 -7.48 -25.39
C LYS A 398 4.47 -6.86 -24.06
N ASN A 399 4.29 -5.54 -24.01
CA ASN A 399 3.74 -4.88 -22.86
C ASN A 399 2.22 -5.11 -22.82
N LEU A 400 1.73 -5.55 -21.68
CA LEU A 400 0.32 -5.70 -21.36
C LEU A 400 -0.02 -4.66 -20.31
N VAL A 401 -1.06 -3.90 -20.58
CA VAL A 401 -1.55 -2.88 -19.65
C VAL A 401 -2.49 -3.55 -18.66
N LEU A 402 -2.14 -3.49 -17.39
CA LEU A 402 -2.99 -3.84 -16.25
C LEU A 402 -3.55 -2.56 -15.64
N ALA A 403 -4.83 -2.31 -15.86
CA ALA A 403 -5.53 -1.17 -15.29
C ALA A 403 -5.94 -1.49 -13.84
N ALA A 404 -5.60 -0.60 -12.92
CA ALA A 404 -5.94 -0.70 -11.50
C ALA A 404 -6.41 0.64 -10.93
N VAL A 405 -7.11 0.63 -9.82
CA VAL A 405 -7.46 1.82 -9.04
C VAL A 405 -6.82 1.71 -7.67
N ASP A 406 -6.04 2.73 -7.31
CA ASP A 406 -5.29 2.75 -6.04
C ASP A 406 -4.41 1.49 -5.86
N GLY A 407 -3.77 1.04 -6.96
CA GLY A 407 -2.87 -0.12 -6.94
C GLY A 407 -1.82 -0.01 -5.83
N ASP A 408 -1.63 -1.08 -5.08
CA ASP A 408 -0.78 -1.15 -3.90
C ASP A 408 0.56 -1.89 -4.15
N SER A 409 1.33 -2.06 -3.08
CA SER A 409 2.61 -2.76 -3.12
C SER A 409 2.49 -4.24 -3.51
N ALA A 410 1.36 -4.88 -3.22
CA ALA A 410 1.13 -6.27 -3.55
C ALA A 410 0.93 -6.44 -5.05
N LEU A 411 0.13 -5.58 -5.69
CA LEU A 411 -0.06 -5.58 -7.13
C LEU A 411 1.26 -5.32 -7.88
N ALA A 412 2.06 -4.34 -7.41
CA ALA A 412 3.38 -4.07 -7.96
C ALA A 412 4.32 -5.28 -7.82
N ALA A 413 4.29 -5.99 -6.68
CA ALA A 413 5.06 -7.21 -6.46
C ALA A 413 4.69 -8.32 -7.44
N LEU A 414 3.39 -8.54 -7.69
CA LEU A 414 2.91 -9.53 -8.67
C LEU A 414 3.40 -9.20 -10.09
N ALA A 415 3.29 -7.94 -10.51
CA ALA A 415 3.76 -7.48 -11.81
C ALA A 415 5.27 -7.68 -11.98
N VAL A 416 6.06 -7.27 -10.97
CA VAL A 416 7.53 -7.41 -10.97
C VAL A 416 7.94 -8.88 -11.00
N ARG A 417 7.33 -9.75 -10.19
CA ARG A 417 7.59 -11.20 -10.18
C ARG A 417 7.32 -11.82 -11.55
N PHE A 418 6.19 -11.51 -12.17
CA PHE A 418 5.86 -11.98 -13.52
C PHE A 418 6.90 -11.50 -14.55
N ASN A 419 7.22 -10.21 -14.55
CA ASN A 419 8.14 -9.59 -15.50
C ASN A 419 9.53 -10.24 -15.45
N ARG A 420 10.01 -10.57 -14.25
CA ARG A 420 11.30 -11.25 -14.05
C ARG A 420 11.30 -12.74 -14.40
N SER A 421 10.12 -13.38 -14.35
CA SER A 421 10.01 -14.84 -14.55
C SER A 421 10.10 -15.26 -16.02
N GLN A 422 9.91 -14.35 -16.99
CA GLN A 422 9.84 -14.66 -18.41
C GLN A 422 10.20 -13.42 -19.27
N GLU A 423 10.47 -13.62 -20.58
CA GLU A 423 11.01 -12.58 -21.48
C GLU A 423 10.00 -12.13 -22.56
N ARG A 424 8.85 -12.79 -22.68
CA ARG A 424 7.92 -12.60 -23.82
C ARG A 424 6.90 -11.50 -23.56
N TYR A 425 6.45 -11.36 -22.32
CA TYR A 425 5.43 -10.43 -21.91
C TYR A 425 5.92 -9.64 -20.71
N ARG A 426 5.41 -8.41 -20.56
CA ARG A 426 5.61 -7.57 -19.38
C ARG A 426 4.28 -6.97 -18.97
N ILE A 427 4.05 -6.88 -17.68
CA ILE A 427 2.91 -6.15 -17.11
C ILE A 427 3.37 -4.72 -16.85
N ASP A 428 2.63 -3.78 -17.40
CA ASP A 428 2.71 -2.35 -17.14
C ASP A 428 1.47 -1.97 -16.34
N VAL A 429 1.64 -1.65 -15.05
CA VAL A 429 0.54 -1.30 -14.16
C VAL A 429 0.18 0.16 -14.39
N GLN A 430 -1.01 0.41 -14.92
CA GLN A 430 -1.56 1.74 -15.09
C GLN A 430 -2.57 2.01 -13.96
N ASP A 431 -2.24 2.97 -13.11
CA ASP A 431 -3.07 3.34 -11.97
C ASP A 431 -4.01 4.49 -12.32
N TYR A 432 -5.30 4.32 -12.03
CA TYR A 432 -6.34 5.32 -12.20
C TYR A 432 -6.70 5.89 -10.82
N GLY A 433 -6.81 7.21 -10.71
CA GLY A 433 -7.10 7.88 -9.45
C GLY A 433 -8.48 7.61 -8.86
N SER A 434 -9.39 7.01 -9.65
CA SER A 434 -10.72 6.61 -9.19
C SER A 434 -11.35 5.60 -10.14
N LEU A 435 -12.35 4.85 -9.65
CA LEU A 435 -13.19 3.98 -10.50
C LEU A 435 -13.87 4.76 -11.63
N THR A 436 -14.30 6.01 -11.37
CA THR A 436 -14.86 6.87 -12.41
C THR A 436 -13.88 7.15 -13.55
N ASP A 437 -12.59 7.35 -13.24
CA ASP A 437 -11.55 7.56 -14.25
C ASP A 437 -11.30 6.28 -15.05
N LEU A 438 -11.24 5.12 -14.39
CA LEU A 438 -11.15 3.80 -15.04
C LEU A 438 -12.34 3.58 -16.01
N TYR A 439 -13.59 3.81 -15.56
CA TYR A 439 -14.75 3.65 -16.41
C TYR A 439 -14.75 4.61 -17.59
N ASN A 440 -14.32 5.85 -17.40
CA ASN A 440 -14.16 6.80 -18.49
C ASN A 440 -13.12 6.32 -19.52
N ALA A 441 -12.01 5.75 -19.06
CA ALA A 441 -10.99 5.16 -19.93
C ALA A 441 -11.54 3.97 -20.74
N ILE A 442 -12.30 3.07 -20.11
CA ILE A 442 -13.00 1.96 -20.77
C ILE A 442 -13.97 2.49 -21.83
N LEU A 443 -14.82 3.46 -21.49
CA LEU A 443 -15.82 4.04 -22.41
C LEU A 443 -15.17 4.78 -23.58
N THR A 444 -14.02 5.40 -23.39
CA THR A 444 -13.27 6.08 -24.46
C THR A 444 -12.45 5.13 -25.32
N GLY A 445 -12.40 3.83 -24.96
CA GLY A 445 -11.68 2.79 -25.70
C GLY A 445 -10.18 2.87 -25.50
N GLU A 446 -9.72 3.28 -24.33
CA GLU A 446 -8.32 3.23 -23.97
C GLU A 446 -7.82 1.77 -23.95
N ALA A 447 -6.61 1.54 -24.44
CA ALA A 447 -6.08 0.19 -24.59
C ALA A 447 -5.67 -0.36 -23.21
N MET A 448 -6.29 -1.45 -22.80
CA MET A 448 -5.93 -2.21 -21.61
C MET A 448 -6.13 -3.71 -21.89
N ASP A 449 -5.25 -4.54 -21.35
CA ASP A 449 -5.27 -5.99 -21.53
C ASP A 449 -5.89 -6.72 -20.35
N LEU A 450 -5.66 -6.18 -19.15
CA LEU A 450 -6.14 -6.68 -17.87
C LEU A 450 -6.79 -5.54 -17.07
N ILE A 451 -7.76 -5.90 -16.25
CA ILE A 451 -8.38 -5.00 -15.27
C ILE A 451 -8.30 -5.70 -13.91
N ASP A 452 -7.77 -5.00 -12.90
CA ASP A 452 -7.96 -5.38 -11.51
C ASP A 452 -9.43 -5.14 -11.13
N LEU A 453 -10.09 -6.21 -10.68
CA LEU A 453 -11.52 -6.20 -10.40
C LEU A 453 -11.87 -5.76 -8.97
N SER A 454 -10.87 -5.33 -8.19
CA SER A 454 -11.07 -4.88 -6.83
C SER A 454 -12.02 -3.66 -6.79
N GLY A 455 -13.18 -3.83 -6.18
CA GLY A 455 -14.21 -2.79 -6.07
C GLY A 455 -14.97 -2.46 -7.35
N VAL A 456 -14.69 -3.13 -8.46
CA VAL A 456 -15.32 -2.90 -9.78
C VAL A 456 -16.68 -3.57 -9.85
N ASP A 457 -17.70 -2.89 -10.40
CA ASP A 457 -18.98 -3.50 -10.78
C ASP A 457 -18.81 -4.37 -12.05
N VAL A 458 -18.39 -5.61 -11.80
CA VAL A 458 -18.12 -6.58 -12.88
C VAL A 458 -19.38 -6.94 -13.68
N GLU A 459 -20.59 -6.89 -13.07
CA GLU A 459 -21.83 -7.18 -13.77
C GLU A 459 -22.16 -6.11 -14.82
N SER A 460 -22.00 -4.84 -14.46
CA SER A 460 -22.23 -3.71 -15.37
C SER A 460 -21.27 -3.77 -16.55
N LEU A 461 -19.97 -3.95 -16.30
CA LEU A 461 -18.98 -4.03 -17.36
C LEU A 461 -19.14 -5.28 -18.24
N MET A 462 -19.58 -6.41 -17.66
CA MET A 462 -19.87 -7.63 -18.43
C MET A 462 -21.04 -7.40 -19.41
N ARG A 463 -22.12 -6.75 -18.98
CA ARG A 463 -23.24 -6.40 -19.86
C ARG A 463 -22.81 -5.50 -21.03
N GLN A 464 -21.79 -4.69 -20.85
CA GLN A 464 -21.18 -3.86 -21.90
C GLN A 464 -20.19 -4.64 -22.79
N GLY A 465 -19.90 -5.90 -22.47
CA GLY A 465 -19.01 -6.76 -23.25
C GLY A 465 -17.54 -6.45 -23.08
N VAL A 466 -17.15 -5.92 -21.92
CA VAL A 466 -15.76 -5.54 -21.62
C VAL A 466 -14.85 -6.75 -21.46
N PHE A 467 -15.36 -7.85 -20.92
CA PHE A 467 -14.54 -9.00 -20.51
C PHE A 467 -14.57 -10.16 -21.50
N GLU A 468 -13.46 -10.87 -21.54
CA GLU A 468 -13.29 -12.16 -22.19
C GLU A 468 -13.66 -13.30 -21.24
N ASP A 469 -14.19 -14.41 -21.75
CA ASP A 469 -14.46 -15.60 -20.95
C ASP A 469 -13.16 -16.33 -20.59
N LEU A 470 -12.85 -16.45 -19.31
CA LEU A 470 -11.63 -17.11 -18.81
C LEU A 470 -11.73 -18.65 -18.79
N ARG A 471 -12.94 -19.25 -18.89
CA ARG A 471 -13.08 -20.72 -18.86
C ARG A 471 -12.26 -21.46 -19.90
N PRO A 472 -12.23 -21.04 -21.21
CA PRO A 472 -11.41 -21.71 -22.19
C PRO A 472 -9.91 -21.69 -21.88
N PHE A 473 -9.43 -20.63 -21.20
CA PHE A 473 -8.03 -20.55 -20.78
C PHE A 473 -7.76 -21.48 -19.60
N LEU A 474 -8.64 -21.49 -18.59
CA LEU A 474 -8.53 -22.38 -17.43
C LEU A 474 -8.61 -23.85 -17.83
N GLU A 475 -9.51 -24.23 -18.74
CA GLU A 475 -9.64 -25.61 -19.22
C GLU A 475 -8.42 -26.07 -20.05
N GLN A 476 -7.64 -25.18 -20.63
CA GLN A 476 -6.45 -25.46 -21.39
C GLN A 476 -5.15 -25.28 -20.58
N SER A 477 -5.23 -24.78 -19.34
CA SER A 477 -4.08 -24.63 -18.48
C SER A 477 -3.45 -25.99 -18.14
N GLU A 478 -2.10 -26.01 -18.05
CA GLU A 478 -1.34 -27.18 -17.61
C GLU A 478 -1.15 -27.23 -16.08
N SER A 479 -1.34 -26.09 -15.41
CA SER A 479 -1.07 -25.92 -13.97
C SER A 479 -2.33 -25.84 -13.12
N LEU A 480 -3.46 -25.45 -13.68
CA LEU A 480 -4.72 -25.20 -12.97
C LEU A 480 -5.91 -25.85 -13.68
N ALA A 481 -6.84 -26.37 -12.90
CA ALA A 481 -8.13 -26.89 -13.37
C ALA A 481 -9.27 -26.29 -12.51
N PRO A 482 -10.52 -26.28 -13.01
CA PRO A 482 -11.66 -25.77 -12.22
C PRO A 482 -11.80 -26.42 -10.85
N ASP A 483 -11.48 -27.71 -10.73
CA ASP A 483 -11.56 -28.48 -9.49
C ASP A 483 -10.45 -28.12 -8.47
N ASP A 484 -9.45 -27.36 -8.88
CA ASP A 484 -8.37 -26.91 -7.99
C ASP A 484 -8.78 -25.72 -7.12
N PHE A 485 -9.94 -25.11 -7.37
CA PHE A 485 -10.43 -23.97 -6.61
C PHE A 485 -11.37 -24.39 -5.49
N VAL A 486 -11.42 -23.55 -4.45
CA VAL A 486 -12.43 -23.70 -3.37
C VAL A 486 -13.83 -23.62 -4.00
N GLU A 487 -14.72 -24.51 -3.58
CA GLU A 487 -16.08 -24.62 -4.12
C GLU A 487 -16.82 -23.28 -3.96
N GLY A 488 -17.39 -22.76 -5.05
CA GLY A 488 -18.11 -21.47 -5.09
C GLY A 488 -17.26 -20.30 -5.62
N ILE A 489 -15.93 -20.35 -5.51
CA ILE A 489 -15.06 -19.21 -5.91
C ILE A 489 -15.22 -18.81 -7.37
N LEU A 490 -15.22 -19.80 -8.28
CA LEU A 490 -15.40 -19.50 -9.71
C LEU A 490 -16.82 -19.03 -10.03
N ASP A 491 -17.81 -19.48 -9.25
CA ASP A 491 -19.21 -19.08 -9.45
C ASP A 491 -19.42 -17.60 -9.04
N THR A 492 -18.65 -17.12 -8.05
CA THR A 492 -18.69 -15.72 -7.60
C THR A 492 -18.41 -14.74 -8.75
N TYR A 493 -17.47 -15.07 -9.64
CA TYR A 493 -17.12 -14.24 -10.80
C TYR A 493 -17.66 -14.79 -12.13
N THR A 494 -18.67 -15.67 -12.07
CA THR A 494 -19.37 -16.16 -13.25
C THR A 494 -20.68 -15.41 -13.43
N ILE A 495 -20.74 -14.54 -14.44
CA ILE A 495 -21.89 -13.69 -14.75
C ILE A 495 -22.49 -14.15 -16.06
N ASP A 496 -23.79 -14.47 -16.09
CA ASP A 496 -24.52 -15.00 -17.26
C ASP A 496 -23.80 -16.17 -17.95
N GLY A 497 -23.13 -16.99 -17.17
CA GLY A 497 -22.40 -18.16 -17.66
C GLY A 497 -20.98 -17.85 -18.14
N THR A 498 -20.48 -16.63 -18.08
CA THR A 498 -19.13 -16.19 -18.45
C THR A 498 -18.28 -16.01 -17.21
N LEU A 499 -17.13 -16.64 -17.14
CA LEU A 499 -16.15 -16.45 -16.05
C LEU A 499 -15.30 -15.22 -16.37
N VAL A 500 -15.53 -14.12 -15.67
CA VAL A 500 -14.90 -12.82 -15.95
C VAL A 500 -13.63 -12.54 -15.14
N GLY A 501 -13.43 -13.25 -14.03
CA GLY A 501 -12.26 -13.08 -13.16
C GLY A 501 -12.04 -14.28 -12.26
N ILE A 502 -10.86 -14.38 -11.67
CA ILE A 502 -10.51 -15.39 -10.68
C ILE A 502 -9.69 -14.69 -9.58
N PRO A 503 -10.19 -14.62 -8.34
CA PRO A 503 -9.44 -14.05 -7.24
C PRO A 503 -8.31 -14.98 -6.77
N ASP A 504 -7.18 -14.43 -6.36
CA ASP A 504 -6.09 -15.21 -5.73
C ASP A 504 -6.43 -15.59 -4.29
N SER A 505 -7.12 -14.68 -3.61
CA SER A 505 -7.50 -14.80 -2.22
C SER A 505 -8.81 -14.07 -1.97
N PHE A 506 -9.41 -14.30 -0.80
CA PHE A 506 -10.66 -13.65 -0.43
C PHE A 506 -10.83 -13.50 1.07
N THR A 507 -11.63 -12.51 1.44
CA THR A 507 -12.15 -12.31 2.80
C THR A 507 -13.67 -12.40 2.73
N LEU A 508 -14.30 -13.02 3.72
CA LEU A 508 -15.74 -13.11 3.80
C LEU A 508 -16.29 -12.11 4.80
N ARG A 509 -17.40 -11.47 4.44
CA ARG A 509 -18.18 -10.66 5.36
C ARG A 509 -19.63 -11.16 5.37
N THR A 510 -20.13 -11.45 6.57
CA THR A 510 -21.48 -11.99 6.78
C THR A 510 -22.06 -11.41 8.07
N VAL A 511 -23.26 -11.86 8.48
CA VAL A 511 -23.86 -11.48 9.75
C VAL A 511 -23.75 -12.63 10.72
N ALA A 512 -23.20 -12.38 11.92
CA ALA A 512 -23.19 -13.30 13.03
C ALA A 512 -24.25 -12.91 14.07
N GLY A 513 -24.86 -13.90 14.71
CA GLY A 513 -25.86 -13.67 15.72
C GLY A 513 -26.25 -14.91 16.53
N ASP A 514 -27.20 -14.73 17.44
CA ASP A 514 -27.82 -15.83 18.14
C ASP A 514 -28.84 -16.51 17.22
N ARG A 515 -28.56 -17.77 16.84
CA ARG A 515 -29.42 -18.57 15.97
C ARG A 515 -30.85 -18.68 16.48
N THR A 516 -31.08 -18.61 17.78
CA THR A 516 -32.42 -18.71 18.36
C THR A 516 -33.33 -17.54 17.92
N LEU A 517 -32.78 -16.43 17.46
CA LEU A 517 -33.53 -15.31 16.92
C LEU A 517 -34.17 -15.63 15.54
N LEU A 518 -33.63 -16.61 14.81
CA LEU A 518 -34.18 -17.03 13.52
C LEU A 518 -35.41 -17.94 13.67
N GLY A 519 -35.58 -18.61 14.82
CA GLY A 519 -36.59 -19.63 15.00
C GLY A 519 -36.31 -20.90 14.17
N ASP A 520 -37.25 -21.27 13.31
CA ASP A 520 -37.15 -22.45 12.43
C ASP A 520 -36.49 -22.11 11.05
N ASP A 521 -36.21 -20.84 10.78
CA ASP A 521 -35.64 -20.40 9.49
C ASP A 521 -34.18 -20.85 9.36
N ALA A 522 -33.74 -21.15 8.13
CA ALA A 522 -32.38 -21.59 7.84
C ALA A 522 -31.37 -20.44 7.96
N GLY A 523 -31.73 -19.24 7.49
CA GLY A 523 -30.94 -18.00 7.55
C GLY A 523 -31.85 -16.78 7.72
N LEU A 524 -31.26 -15.60 7.62
CA LEU A 524 -31.99 -14.35 7.87
C LEU A 524 -32.69 -13.88 6.58
N THR A 525 -34.02 -13.74 6.63
CA THR A 525 -34.78 -13.06 5.58
C THR A 525 -34.95 -11.59 5.90
N LEU A 526 -35.20 -10.76 4.86
CA LEU A 526 -35.52 -9.34 5.06
C LEU A 526 -36.75 -9.16 5.96
N GLU A 527 -37.82 -9.95 5.73
CA GLU A 527 -39.02 -9.90 6.54
C GLU A 527 -38.71 -10.26 8.00
N ARG A 528 -37.94 -11.33 8.23
CA ARG A 528 -37.58 -11.77 9.59
C ARG A 528 -36.69 -10.72 10.30
N LEU A 529 -35.74 -10.10 9.60
CA LEU A 529 -34.94 -9.01 10.19
C LEU A 529 -35.81 -7.84 10.65
N LEU A 530 -36.77 -7.42 9.82
CA LEU A 530 -37.70 -6.36 10.17
C LEU A 530 -38.60 -6.72 11.36
N GLU A 531 -39.11 -7.96 11.44
CA GLU A 531 -39.89 -8.45 12.58
C GLU A 531 -39.07 -8.46 13.89
N ILE A 532 -37.80 -8.96 13.83
CA ILE A 532 -36.88 -8.97 14.97
C ILE A 532 -36.63 -7.54 15.44
N ALA A 533 -36.36 -6.63 14.52
CA ALA A 533 -36.13 -5.23 14.81
C ALA A 533 -37.35 -4.54 15.44
N GLN A 534 -38.57 -4.82 14.96
CA GLN A 534 -39.82 -4.31 15.56
C GLN A 534 -40.09 -4.88 16.96
N SER A 535 -39.74 -6.13 17.17
CA SER A 535 -39.90 -6.81 18.48
C SER A 535 -38.88 -6.30 19.51
N ASN A 536 -37.78 -5.67 19.07
CA ASN A 536 -36.73 -5.15 19.93
C ASN A 536 -36.44 -3.66 19.60
N PRO A 537 -37.38 -2.75 19.92
CA PRO A 537 -37.31 -1.35 19.50
C PRO A 537 -36.15 -0.59 20.13
N GLU A 538 -35.70 -0.99 21.32
CA GLU A 538 -34.60 -0.35 22.06
C GLU A 538 -33.23 -0.85 21.66
N ALA A 539 -33.12 -2.00 21.00
CA ALA A 539 -31.85 -2.59 20.57
C ALA A 539 -31.49 -2.12 19.17
N LEU A 540 -30.20 -1.87 18.92
CA LEU A 540 -29.68 -1.70 17.56
C LEU A 540 -29.67 -3.07 16.87
N PRO A 541 -30.28 -3.23 15.69
CA PRO A 541 -30.40 -4.55 15.07
C PRO A 541 -29.04 -5.17 14.73
N ILE A 542 -28.13 -4.42 14.12
CA ILE A 542 -26.76 -4.85 13.76
C ILE A 542 -25.80 -3.78 14.28
N GLY A 543 -24.76 -4.21 14.98
CA GLY A 543 -23.74 -3.29 15.53
C GLY A 543 -22.69 -2.87 14.53
N GLU A 544 -22.08 -1.71 14.78
CA GLU A 544 -20.93 -1.17 14.03
C GLU A 544 -21.18 -1.01 12.53
N VAL A 545 -22.38 -0.53 12.16
CA VAL A 545 -22.81 -0.28 10.78
C VAL A 545 -23.48 1.08 10.69
N THR A 546 -23.19 1.84 9.68
CA THR A 546 -23.85 3.11 9.35
C THR A 546 -25.12 2.91 8.54
N LYS A 547 -25.93 3.96 8.39
CA LYS A 547 -27.13 3.95 7.53
C LYS A 547 -26.79 3.60 6.09
N ASN A 548 -25.71 4.20 5.56
CA ASN A 548 -25.32 3.99 4.16
C ASN A 548 -24.87 2.55 3.93
N GLU A 549 -23.99 2.02 4.78
CA GLU A 549 -23.56 0.63 4.69
C GLU A 549 -24.70 -0.36 4.84
N MET A 550 -25.61 -0.11 5.79
CA MET A 550 -26.77 -1.00 5.99
C MET A 550 -27.70 -1.01 4.76
N MET A 551 -27.97 0.18 4.16
CA MET A 551 -28.75 0.26 2.94
C MET A 551 -28.06 -0.49 1.79
N GLN A 552 -26.75 -0.31 1.62
CA GLN A 552 -25.98 -1.03 0.63
C GLN A 552 -26.10 -2.55 0.79
N TYR A 553 -25.83 -3.07 1.98
CA TYR A 553 -25.93 -4.51 2.24
C TYR A 553 -27.31 -5.06 1.95
N LEU A 554 -28.36 -4.33 2.34
CA LEU A 554 -29.72 -4.75 2.05
C LEU A 554 -30.02 -4.77 0.54
N MET A 555 -29.55 -3.77 -0.21
CA MET A 555 -29.79 -3.71 -1.65
C MET A 555 -28.99 -4.76 -2.41
N MET A 556 -27.73 -5.02 -2.06
CA MET A 556 -26.92 -6.08 -2.68
C MET A 556 -27.59 -7.46 -2.68
N PHE A 557 -28.39 -7.76 -1.66
CA PHE A 557 -29.06 -9.07 -1.53
C PHE A 557 -30.55 -9.05 -1.85
N ASN A 558 -31.18 -7.88 -1.96
CA ASN A 558 -32.63 -7.79 -2.07
C ASN A 558 -33.11 -6.80 -3.16
N GLN A 559 -32.25 -6.36 -4.06
CA GLN A 559 -32.63 -5.42 -5.10
C GLN A 559 -33.75 -5.98 -6.00
N ASP A 560 -33.71 -7.29 -6.30
CA ASP A 560 -34.72 -7.97 -7.10
C ASP A 560 -36.11 -8.00 -6.44
N ALA A 561 -36.22 -7.80 -5.13
CA ALA A 561 -37.51 -7.61 -4.48
C ALA A 561 -38.20 -6.29 -4.87
N PHE A 562 -37.40 -5.30 -5.33
CA PHE A 562 -37.88 -3.96 -5.65
C PHE A 562 -37.80 -3.61 -7.14
N ILE A 563 -37.02 -4.38 -7.91
CA ILE A 563 -36.88 -4.19 -9.38
C ILE A 563 -37.12 -5.53 -10.07
N ASP A 564 -38.08 -5.56 -10.97
CA ASP A 564 -38.24 -6.63 -11.94
C ASP A 564 -37.55 -6.21 -13.24
N TRP A 565 -36.36 -6.69 -13.47
CA TRP A 565 -35.53 -6.34 -14.62
C TRP A 565 -36.11 -6.86 -15.94
N GLU A 566 -36.95 -7.91 -15.94
CA GLU A 566 -37.63 -8.43 -17.14
C GLU A 566 -38.75 -7.49 -17.61
N THR A 567 -39.57 -7.02 -16.66
CA THR A 567 -40.70 -6.13 -16.97
C THR A 567 -40.34 -4.65 -16.89
N GLY A 568 -39.26 -4.32 -16.16
CA GLY A 568 -38.86 -2.96 -15.82
C GLY A 568 -39.73 -2.32 -14.74
N GLU A 569 -40.50 -3.08 -13.97
CA GLU A 569 -41.36 -2.56 -12.90
C GLU A 569 -40.54 -2.33 -11.63
N CYS A 570 -40.56 -1.13 -11.06
CA CYS A 570 -39.96 -0.79 -9.79
C CYS A 570 -40.98 -0.64 -8.68
N ARG A 571 -40.62 -0.90 -7.41
CA ARG A 571 -41.51 -0.93 -6.24
C ARG A 571 -40.88 -0.24 -5.02
N PHE A 572 -40.16 0.86 -5.20
CA PHE A 572 -39.56 1.65 -4.14
C PHE A 572 -40.53 2.55 -3.38
N ASP A 573 -41.78 2.70 -3.84
CA ASP A 573 -42.90 3.32 -3.11
C ASP A 573 -43.73 2.33 -2.29
N SER A 574 -43.36 1.03 -2.33
CA SER A 574 -44.08 -0.02 -1.63
C SER A 574 -43.95 0.08 -0.09
N PRO A 575 -44.95 -0.43 0.68
CA PRO A 575 -44.83 -0.50 2.13
C PRO A 575 -43.61 -1.29 2.63
N GLN A 576 -43.12 -2.26 1.84
CA GLN A 576 -41.94 -3.04 2.17
C GLN A 576 -40.67 -2.19 2.12
N PHE A 577 -40.49 -1.38 1.07
CA PHE A 577 -39.35 -0.49 0.98
C PHE A 577 -39.40 0.63 2.02
N GLN A 578 -40.61 1.13 2.32
CA GLN A 578 -40.80 2.09 3.41
C GLN A 578 -40.37 1.50 4.77
N ALA A 579 -40.69 0.23 5.03
CA ALA A 579 -40.22 -0.45 6.24
C ALA A 579 -38.68 -0.63 6.27
N VAL A 580 -38.05 -0.85 5.12
CA VAL A 580 -36.59 -0.85 5.00
C VAL A 580 -36.00 0.53 5.34
N MET A 581 -36.59 1.61 4.81
CA MET A 581 -36.16 2.97 5.12
C MET A 581 -36.29 3.32 6.61
N GLU A 582 -37.39 2.90 7.26
CA GLU A 582 -37.59 3.06 8.71
C GLU A 582 -36.54 2.25 9.51
N PHE A 583 -36.28 1.03 9.07
CA PHE A 583 -35.28 0.17 9.68
C PHE A 583 -33.86 0.79 9.58
N VAL A 584 -33.45 1.22 8.39
CA VAL A 584 -32.15 1.86 8.16
C VAL A 584 -32.00 3.15 8.96
N ASN A 585 -33.07 3.90 9.14
CA ASN A 585 -33.03 5.13 9.94
C ASN A 585 -32.68 4.91 11.43
N ARG A 586 -32.69 3.67 11.94
CA ARG A 586 -32.25 3.33 13.31
C ARG A 586 -30.73 3.35 13.49
N PHE A 587 -29.96 3.25 12.41
CA PHE A 587 -28.52 3.21 12.44
C PHE A 587 -27.90 4.61 12.55
N PRO A 588 -26.65 4.75 13.00
CA PRO A 588 -25.96 6.05 13.04
C PRO A 588 -25.58 6.53 11.64
N ASP A 589 -25.42 7.83 11.47
CA ASP A 589 -24.88 8.43 10.25
C ASP A 589 -23.36 8.20 10.10
N SER A 590 -22.61 8.07 11.24
CA SER A 590 -21.18 7.80 11.31
C SER A 590 -20.88 6.97 12.54
N LEU A 591 -19.86 6.15 12.48
CA LEU A 591 -19.35 5.37 13.63
C LEU A 591 -18.40 6.20 14.50
N GLU A 592 -17.94 7.35 14.02
CA GLU A 592 -17.12 8.26 14.78
C GLU A 592 -17.92 8.88 15.94
N ASN A 593 -17.34 8.91 17.14
CA ASN A 593 -17.94 9.53 18.33
C ASN A 593 -19.29 8.95 18.78
N LEU A 594 -19.53 7.66 18.58
CA LEU A 594 -20.68 7.02 19.18
C LEU A 594 -20.61 7.13 20.71
N PRO A 595 -21.69 7.59 21.38
CA PRO A 595 -21.69 7.69 22.83
C PRO A 595 -21.70 6.29 23.46
N GLY A 596 -20.74 6.01 24.31
CA GLY A 596 -20.69 4.81 25.15
C GLY A 596 -19.28 4.23 25.23
N GLU A 597 -18.85 3.90 26.44
CA GLU A 597 -17.58 3.24 26.75
C GLU A 597 -17.63 1.71 26.56
N ASP A 598 -18.84 1.16 26.26
CA ASP A 598 -19.05 -0.30 26.20
C ASP A 598 -18.70 -0.85 24.83
N SER A 599 -17.93 -1.95 24.83
CA SER A 599 -17.58 -2.71 23.64
C SER A 599 -18.78 -3.39 22.97
N LEU A 600 -18.62 -3.79 21.70
CA LEU A 600 -19.65 -4.54 20.96
C LEU A 600 -20.08 -5.84 21.69
N PRO A 601 -19.16 -6.68 22.22
CA PRO A 601 -19.56 -7.86 22.99
C PRO A 601 -20.41 -7.53 24.21
N ARG A 602 -20.08 -6.45 24.92
CA ARG A 602 -20.88 -5.98 26.06
C ARG A 602 -22.28 -5.55 25.64
N LYS A 603 -22.39 -4.79 24.55
CA LYS A 603 -23.68 -4.36 24.00
C LYS A 603 -24.55 -5.55 23.57
N ILE A 604 -23.94 -6.58 22.98
CA ILE A 604 -24.61 -7.82 22.60
C ILE A 604 -25.11 -8.57 23.84
N HIS A 605 -24.24 -8.77 24.83
CA HIS A 605 -24.59 -9.45 26.08
C HIS A 605 -25.77 -8.78 26.81
N ASP A 606 -25.80 -7.45 26.80
CA ASP A 606 -26.86 -6.67 27.44
C ASP A 606 -28.14 -6.56 26.58
N GLY A 607 -28.18 -7.18 25.41
CA GLY A 607 -29.33 -7.15 24.49
C GLY A 607 -29.56 -5.79 23.81
N ARG A 608 -28.53 -4.91 23.81
CA ARG A 608 -28.56 -3.58 23.14
C ARG A 608 -28.22 -3.65 21.67
N VAL A 609 -27.55 -4.72 21.27
CA VAL A 609 -27.21 -5.06 19.88
C VAL A 609 -27.58 -6.51 19.67
N LEU A 610 -28.21 -6.85 18.53
CA LEU A 610 -28.73 -8.19 18.28
C LEU A 610 -27.84 -9.04 17.37
N PHE A 611 -27.19 -8.42 16.41
CA PHE A 611 -26.31 -9.05 15.44
C PHE A 611 -25.01 -8.26 15.28
N ALA A 612 -23.98 -8.90 14.76
CA ALA A 612 -22.68 -8.29 14.41
C ALA A 612 -22.32 -8.61 12.98
N ILE A 613 -21.62 -7.69 12.30
CA ILE A 613 -20.93 -8.01 11.06
C ILE A 613 -19.73 -8.88 11.39
N ALA A 614 -19.66 -10.04 10.75
CA ALA A 614 -18.57 -10.97 10.87
C ALA A 614 -17.63 -10.84 9.67
N GLU A 615 -16.36 -10.54 9.95
CA GLU A 615 -15.29 -10.52 8.98
C GLU A 615 -14.37 -11.72 9.20
N ILE A 616 -14.22 -12.54 8.16
CA ILE A 616 -13.51 -13.81 8.22
C ILE A 616 -12.38 -13.81 7.21
N ARG A 617 -11.17 -13.63 7.71
CA ARG A 617 -9.90 -13.70 6.97
C ARG A 617 -9.16 -15.02 7.17
N ARG A 618 -9.58 -15.80 8.16
CA ARG A 618 -9.07 -17.13 8.51
C ARG A 618 -10.14 -17.87 9.31
N PRO A 619 -10.14 -19.22 9.32
CA PRO A 619 -11.20 -19.99 9.99
C PRO A 619 -11.39 -19.64 11.47
N GLY A 620 -10.30 -19.44 12.22
CA GLY A 620 -10.37 -19.10 13.65
C GLY A 620 -11.01 -17.75 13.98
N ASN A 621 -11.31 -16.88 12.98
CA ASN A 621 -12.04 -15.63 13.24
C ASN A 621 -13.48 -15.88 13.74
N ILE A 622 -14.06 -17.05 13.48
CA ILE A 622 -15.39 -17.44 13.99
C ILE A 622 -15.43 -17.40 15.51
N GLN A 623 -14.36 -17.81 16.20
CA GLN A 623 -14.28 -17.86 17.66
C GLN A 623 -14.55 -16.50 18.33
N ARG A 624 -14.25 -15.38 17.64
CA ARG A 624 -14.60 -14.04 18.11
C ARG A 624 -16.11 -13.91 18.31
N TYR A 625 -16.89 -14.43 17.38
CA TYR A 625 -18.35 -14.32 17.40
C TYR A 625 -18.98 -15.37 18.34
N GLU A 626 -18.36 -16.52 18.47
CA GLU A 626 -18.73 -17.50 19.53
C GLU A 626 -18.55 -16.90 20.92
N GLY A 627 -17.46 -16.17 21.15
CA GLY A 627 -17.24 -15.44 22.40
C GLY A 627 -18.23 -14.30 22.66
N MET A 628 -18.87 -13.75 21.59
CA MET A 628 -19.89 -12.72 21.72
C MET A 628 -21.29 -13.28 21.98
N PHE A 629 -21.66 -14.36 21.28
CA PHE A 629 -23.04 -14.92 21.29
C PHE A 629 -23.17 -16.21 22.08
N GLY A 630 -22.06 -16.80 22.52
CA GLY A 630 -22.05 -18.06 23.31
C GLY A 630 -22.40 -19.28 22.46
N GLU A 631 -22.98 -20.31 23.11
CA GLU A 631 -23.29 -21.63 22.52
C GLU A 631 -24.28 -21.57 21.34
N THR A 632 -25.00 -20.46 21.16
CA THR A 632 -26.00 -20.28 20.10
C THR A 632 -25.45 -19.42 18.93
N ALA A 633 -24.18 -19.09 18.98
CA ALA A 633 -23.53 -18.32 17.94
C ALA A 633 -23.62 -19.01 16.56
N ALA A 634 -23.95 -18.24 15.54
CA ALA A 634 -23.97 -18.72 14.16
C ALA A 634 -23.73 -17.57 13.18
N CYS A 635 -23.13 -17.87 12.04
CA CYS A 635 -23.16 -17.01 10.88
C CYS A 635 -24.56 -17.16 10.24
N VAL A 636 -25.41 -16.16 10.47
CA VAL A 636 -26.81 -16.17 10.02
C VAL A 636 -27.00 -15.56 8.63
N GLY A 637 -25.97 -14.90 8.13
CA GLY A 637 -25.92 -14.25 6.82
C GLY A 637 -26.63 -12.89 6.78
N PHE A 638 -26.30 -12.11 5.75
CA PHE A 638 -27.12 -10.94 5.39
C PHE A 638 -28.52 -11.40 4.99
N PRO A 639 -29.56 -10.59 5.22
CA PRO A 639 -30.91 -10.97 4.88
C PRO A 639 -31.08 -11.13 3.37
N THR A 640 -31.61 -12.29 2.95
CA THR A 640 -31.93 -12.60 1.54
C THR A 640 -33.42 -12.87 1.41
N ALA A 641 -33.96 -12.82 0.19
CA ALA A 641 -35.38 -13.05 -0.07
C ALA A 641 -35.80 -14.49 0.28
N ASP A 642 -34.93 -15.47 0.10
CA ASP A 642 -35.19 -16.90 0.31
C ASP A 642 -34.71 -17.43 1.66
N GLY A 643 -34.02 -16.60 2.45
CA GLY A 643 -33.46 -16.99 3.75
C GLY A 643 -32.23 -17.90 3.66
N SER A 644 -31.55 -17.97 2.53
CA SER A 644 -30.28 -18.71 2.41
C SER A 644 -29.17 -18.11 3.26
N GLY A 645 -29.27 -16.82 3.57
CA GLY A 645 -28.24 -16.07 4.31
C GLY A 645 -27.13 -15.58 3.38
N GLY A 646 -27.03 -14.26 3.20
CA GLY A 646 -26.06 -13.64 2.30
C GLY A 646 -24.65 -13.59 2.89
N THR A 647 -23.65 -13.86 2.07
CA THR A 647 -22.24 -13.61 2.37
C THR A 647 -21.63 -12.78 1.27
N LEU A 648 -20.82 -11.77 1.63
CA LEU A 648 -20.05 -10.97 0.70
C LEU A 648 -18.62 -11.50 0.64
N LEU A 649 -18.10 -11.60 -0.56
CA LEU A 649 -16.71 -11.96 -0.82
C LEU A 649 -15.96 -10.70 -1.26
N TYR A 650 -14.96 -10.35 -0.48
CA TYR A 650 -13.98 -9.34 -0.84
C TYR A 650 -12.78 -10.09 -1.43
N ALA A 651 -12.53 -9.92 -2.71
CA ALA A 651 -11.35 -10.49 -3.34
C ALA A 651 -10.08 -9.82 -2.80
N GLY A 652 -8.99 -10.56 -2.76
CA GLY A 652 -7.66 -9.98 -2.71
C GLY A 652 -7.35 -9.37 -4.07
N ASN A 653 -6.52 -10.06 -4.89
CA ASN A 653 -6.36 -9.66 -6.28
C ASN A 653 -7.27 -10.51 -7.16
N ALA A 654 -8.05 -9.88 -8.02
CA ALA A 654 -8.87 -10.55 -9.02
C ALA A 654 -8.70 -9.84 -10.36
N PHE A 655 -8.40 -10.58 -11.40
CA PHE A 655 -8.08 -10.02 -12.70
C PHE A 655 -9.02 -10.51 -13.78
N GLY A 656 -9.54 -9.56 -14.58
CA GLY A 656 -10.29 -9.83 -15.80
C GLY A 656 -9.47 -9.51 -17.03
N ILE A 657 -9.59 -10.34 -18.09
CA ILE A 657 -9.00 -10.06 -19.41
C ILE A 657 -10.01 -9.25 -20.21
N THR A 658 -9.55 -8.16 -20.86
CA THR A 658 -10.44 -7.38 -21.71
C THR A 658 -10.72 -8.10 -23.03
N ALA A 659 -11.97 -8.02 -23.52
CA ALA A 659 -12.36 -8.61 -24.81
C ALA A 659 -11.57 -8.02 -25.98
N THR A 660 -11.10 -6.78 -25.86
CA THR A 660 -10.34 -6.03 -26.86
C THR A 660 -8.84 -6.35 -26.86
N SER A 661 -8.31 -7.01 -25.82
CA SER A 661 -6.90 -7.37 -25.74
C SER A 661 -6.44 -8.20 -26.93
N GLN A 662 -5.29 -7.81 -27.49
CA GLN A 662 -4.62 -8.57 -28.55
C GLN A 662 -3.65 -9.62 -28.00
N TYR A 663 -3.41 -9.61 -26.69
CA TYR A 663 -2.43 -10.45 -26.00
C TYR A 663 -3.05 -11.33 -24.92
N LYS A 664 -4.27 -11.81 -25.15
CA LYS A 664 -5.05 -12.62 -24.18
C LYS A 664 -4.26 -13.82 -23.62
N GLU A 665 -3.40 -14.47 -24.45
CA GLU A 665 -2.51 -15.53 -23.98
C GLU A 665 -1.51 -15.03 -22.92
N GLY A 666 -0.96 -13.83 -23.13
CA GLY A 666 -0.04 -13.19 -22.17
C GLY A 666 -0.74 -12.77 -20.89
N ALA A 667 -1.93 -12.18 -21.03
CA ALA A 667 -2.78 -11.81 -19.90
C ALA A 667 -3.17 -13.04 -19.05
N TRP A 668 -3.55 -14.13 -19.69
CA TRP A 668 -3.81 -15.40 -18.98
C TRP A 668 -2.58 -15.93 -18.25
N LYS A 669 -1.38 -15.87 -18.85
CA LYS A 669 -0.15 -16.30 -18.20
C LYS A 669 0.17 -15.49 -16.94
N PHE A 670 -0.18 -14.22 -16.92
CA PHE A 670 -0.07 -13.43 -15.71
C PHE A 670 -1.04 -13.93 -14.64
N ILE A 671 -2.33 -14.09 -14.95
CA ILE A 671 -3.33 -14.62 -14.02
C ILE A 671 -2.89 -16.03 -13.53
N GLU A 672 -2.47 -16.90 -14.43
CA GLU A 672 -1.99 -18.25 -14.10
C GLU A 672 -0.79 -18.21 -13.14
N SER A 673 0.16 -17.26 -13.32
CA SER A 673 1.33 -17.12 -12.45
C SER A 673 0.99 -16.65 -11.05
N VAL A 674 -0.07 -15.85 -10.90
CA VAL A 674 -0.56 -15.41 -9.60
C VAL A 674 -1.24 -16.56 -8.84
N LEU A 675 -1.92 -17.44 -9.57
CA LEU A 675 -2.70 -18.56 -9.01
C LEU A 675 -1.90 -19.88 -8.89
N ASP A 676 -0.69 -19.99 -9.49
CA ASP A 676 0.06 -21.25 -9.55
C ASP A 676 0.49 -21.73 -8.16
N PRO A 677 0.00 -22.90 -7.69
CA PRO A 677 0.31 -23.38 -6.36
C PRO A 677 1.74 -23.91 -6.19
N LYS A 678 2.54 -24.00 -7.27
CA LYS A 678 3.86 -24.67 -7.23
C LYS A 678 4.84 -24.01 -6.27
N GLU A 679 4.86 -22.70 -6.19
CA GLU A 679 5.72 -21.98 -5.26
C GLU A 679 5.28 -22.24 -3.82
N ALA A 680 4.00 -22.05 -3.55
CA ALA A 680 3.39 -22.35 -2.26
C ALA A 680 3.56 -23.83 -1.83
N GLU A 681 3.60 -24.76 -2.78
CA GLU A 681 3.83 -26.19 -2.52
C GLU A 681 5.25 -26.51 -2.02
N GLN A 682 6.22 -25.69 -2.37
CA GLN A 682 7.63 -25.88 -2.02
C GLN A 682 8.00 -25.20 -0.69
N MET A 683 7.21 -24.23 -0.23
CA MET A 683 7.41 -23.57 1.05
C MET A 683 7.19 -24.54 2.23
N GLU A 684 7.94 -24.35 3.32
CA GLU A 684 7.59 -25.02 4.58
C GLU A 684 6.23 -24.48 5.08
N PRO A 685 5.42 -25.27 5.78
CA PRO A 685 4.08 -24.84 6.20
C PRO A 685 4.05 -23.54 7.01
N GLU A 686 5.04 -23.34 7.88
CA GLU A 686 5.17 -22.11 8.69
C GLU A 686 5.45 -20.88 7.77
N GLU A 687 6.32 -21.04 6.81
CA GLU A 687 6.66 -20.03 5.81
C GLU A 687 5.46 -19.69 4.92
N LEU A 688 4.74 -20.72 4.43
CA LEU A 688 3.51 -20.56 3.65
C LEU A 688 2.47 -19.74 4.42
N VAL A 689 2.20 -20.08 5.67
CA VAL A 689 1.22 -19.36 6.50
C VAL A 689 1.66 -17.92 6.76
N TYR A 690 2.96 -17.70 6.92
CA TYR A 690 3.52 -16.36 7.07
C TYR A 690 3.32 -15.54 5.78
N SER A 691 3.68 -16.07 4.62
CA SER A 691 3.49 -15.45 3.32
C SER A 691 2.02 -15.13 3.05
N ILE A 692 1.11 -16.11 3.18
CA ILE A 692 -0.34 -15.89 3.01
C ILE A 692 -0.85 -14.78 3.92
N ARG A 693 -0.41 -14.75 5.16
CA ARG A 693 -0.86 -13.76 6.14
C ARG A 693 -0.46 -12.32 5.77
N TRP A 694 0.67 -12.14 5.10
CA TRP A 694 1.22 -10.83 4.78
C TRP A 694 0.99 -10.41 3.32
N GLU A 695 0.99 -11.37 2.39
CA GLU A 695 0.83 -11.10 0.96
C GLU A 695 -0.64 -11.14 0.53
N LEU A 696 -1.39 -12.18 0.92
CA LEU A 696 -2.77 -12.34 0.48
C LEU A 696 -3.79 -11.67 1.41
N ASN A 697 -3.44 -11.45 2.68
CA ASN A 697 -4.34 -10.88 3.71
C ASN A 697 -5.75 -11.49 3.75
N GLY A 698 -5.90 -12.76 3.35
CA GLY A 698 -7.18 -13.46 3.25
C GLY A 698 -7.02 -14.98 3.15
N LEU A 699 -8.11 -15.62 2.74
CA LEU A 699 -8.19 -17.05 2.50
C LEU A 699 -7.77 -17.35 1.05
N PRO A 700 -6.86 -18.31 0.79
CA PRO A 700 -6.46 -18.66 -0.58
C PRO A 700 -7.62 -19.25 -1.39
N SER A 701 -7.74 -18.85 -2.66
CA SER A 701 -8.75 -19.39 -3.57
C SER A 701 -8.41 -20.78 -4.11
N VAL A 702 -7.11 -21.11 -4.18
CA VAL A 702 -6.64 -22.43 -4.62
C VAL A 702 -6.77 -23.41 -3.47
N LYS A 703 -7.59 -24.44 -3.66
CA LYS A 703 -7.96 -25.42 -2.63
C LYS A 703 -6.75 -26.10 -1.97
N LYS A 704 -5.75 -26.47 -2.75
CA LYS A 704 -4.55 -27.15 -2.24
C LYS A 704 -3.76 -26.27 -1.27
N ILE A 705 -3.69 -24.97 -1.53
CA ILE A 705 -3.06 -24.00 -0.63
C ILE A 705 -3.89 -23.84 0.64
N MET A 706 -5.21 -23.69 0.47
CA MET A 706 -6.17 -23.60 1.57
C MET A 706 -6.09 -24.82 2.49
N ASP A 707 -6.13 -26.05 1.91
CA ASP A 707 -6.08 -27.28 2.68
C ASP A 707 -4.77 -27.39 3.48
N ARG A 708 -3.63 -27.06 2.86
CA ARG A 708 -2.31 -27.09 3.50
C ARG A 708 -2.20 -26.08 4.65
N MET A 709 -2.74 -24.87 4.46
CA MET A 709 -2.82 -23.85 5.50
C MET A 709 -3.68 -24.33 6.68
N ASN A 710 -4.84 -24.91 6.39
CA ASN A 710 -5.75 -25.41 7.42
C ASN A 710 -5.14 -26.60 8.19
N GLU A 711 -4.45 -27.52 7.50
CA GLU A 711 -3.72 -28.62 8.13
C GLU A 711 -2.66 -28.10 9.10
N TYR A 712 -1.88 -27.10 8.68
CA TYR A 712 -0.88 -26.48 9.54
C TYR A 712 -1.49 -25.86 10.80
N TYR A 713 -2.56 -25.08 10.68
CA TYR A 713 -3.23 -24.48 11.84
C TYR A 713 -3.77 -25.54 12.79
N LEU A 714 -4.40 -26.60 12.27
CA LEU A 714 -4.92 -27.70 13.10
C LEU A 714 -3.80 -28.45 13.82
N GLU A 715 -2.64 -28.65 13.18
CA GLU A 715 -1.50 -29.36 13.77
C GLU A 715 -0.78 -28.51 14.82
N ASP A 716 -0.50 -27.25 14.51
CA ASP A 716 0.14 -26.29 15.41
C ASP A 716 -0.70 -26.07 16.67
N ASP A 717 -2.00 -25.88 16.50
CA ASP A 717 -2.92 -25.71 17.62
C ASP A 717 -3.02 -26.96 18.51
N ARG A 718 -2.98 -28.16 17.91
CA ARG A 718 -2.92 -29.41 18.67
C ARG A 718 -1.61 -29.52 19.48
N GLU A 719 -0.49 -29.13 18.90
CA GLU A 719 0.79 -29.11 19.60
C GLU A 719 0.81 -28.09 20.74
N TRP A 720 0.22 -26.90 20.51
CA TRP A 720 0.08 -25.86 21.54
C TRP A 720 -0.76 -26.35 22.72
N ALA A 721 -1.91 -26.95 22.44
CA ALA A 721 -2.77 -27.55 23.46
C ALA A 721 -2.07 -28.66 24.24
N ALA A 722 -1.30 -29.53 23.55
CA ALA A 722 -0.54 -30.61 24.19
C ALA A 722 0.58 -30.10 25.12
N LYS A 723 1.13 -28.92 24.81
CA LYS A 723 2.13 -28.22 25.65
C LYS A 723 1.47 -27.43 26.78
N GLY A 724 0.15 -27.43 26.91
CA GLY A 724 -0.61 -26.68 27.92
C GLY A 724 -0.46 -25.17 27.76
N ARG A 725 -0.27 -24.70 26.53
CA ARG A 725 -0.17 -23.28 26.20
C ARG A 725 -1.57 -22.69 25.99
N ASP A 726 -1.69 -21.43 26.34
CA ASP A 726 -2.88 -20.64 26.18
C ASP A 726 -2.96 -20.11 24.73
N PHE A 727 -4.14 -20.17 24.10
CA PHE A 727 -4.42 -19.65 22.75
C PHE A 727 -4.59 -18.13 22.72
N GLY A 728 -4.43 -17.49 23.87
CA GLY A 728 -4.59 -16.05 24.00
C GLY A 728 -6.04 -15.63 24.14
N PHE A 729 -6.20 -14.34 24.23
CA PHE A 729 -7.52 -13.72 24.42
C PHE A 729 -7.54 -12.32 23.81
N LEU A 730 -8.73 -11.87 23.46
CA LEU A 730 -8.99 -10.49 23.07
C LEU A 730 -9.61 -9.76 24.25
N THR A 731 -8.99 -8.63 24.67
CA THR A 731 -9.49 -7.79 25.75
C THR A 731 -9.99 -6.48 25.19
N TYR A 732 -11.20 -6.09 25.57
CA TYR A 732 -11.80 -4.80 25.25
C TYR A 732 -11.57 -3.79 26.38
N GLU A 733 -11.66 -2.50 26.08
CA GLU A 733 -11.41 -1.42 27.05
C GLU A 733 -12.33 -1.46 28.27
N ASP A 734 -13.54 -1.95 28.11
CA ASP A 734 -14.52 -2.15 29.19
C ASP A 734 -14.26 -3.44 30.04
N GLY A 735 -13.15 -4.12 29.79
CA GLY A 735 -12.75 -5.34 30.48
C GLY A 735 -13.46 -6.61 30.02
N TRP A 736 -14.20 -6.58 28.90
CA TRP A 736 -14.73 -7.82 28.29
C TRP A 736 -13.58 -8.64 27.72
N ILE A 737 -13.61 -9.94 27.91
CA ILE A 737 -12.56 -10.87 27.44
C ILE A 737 -13.21 -11.97 26.60
N ILE A 738 -12.65 -12.21 25.43
CA ILE A 738 -12.96 -13.37 24.59
C ILE A 738 -11.72 -14.27 24.57
N GLU A 739 -11.85 -15.48 25.08
CA GLU A 739 -10.80 -16.49 25.09
C GLU A 739 -10.86 -17.29 23.80
N PHE A 740 -9.69 -17.55 23.20
CA PHE A 740 -9.57 -18.37 22.02
C PHE A 740 -9.22 -19.82 22.40
N HIS A 741 -9.55 -20.75 21.51
CA HIS A 741 -9.25 -22.16 21.66
C HIS A 741 -8.62 -22.75 20.39
N ALA A 742 -8.16 -23.99 20.44
CA ALA A 742 -7.62 -24.69 19.28
C ALA A 742 -8.64 -24.73 18.13
N LEU A 743 -8.17 -24.41 16.93
CA LEU A 743 -8.98 -24.48 15.72
C LEU A 743 -9.58 -25.88 15.53
N THR A 744 -10.83 -25.93 15.11
CA THR A 744 -11.58 -27.15 14.87
C THR A 744 -11.89 -27.34 13.39
N GLN A 745 -12.15 -28.59 12.98
CA GLN A 745 -12.59 -28.88 11.63
C GLN A 745 -13.98 -28.26 11.34
N GLU A 746 -14.86 -28.19 12.33
CA GLU A 746 -16.20 -27.60 12.20
C GLU A 746 -16.13 -26.09 11.85
N GLU A 747 -15.17 -25.36 12.42
CA GLU A 747 -14.95 -23.95 12.09
C GLU A 747 -14.46 -23.79 10.64
N ILE A 748 -13.54 -24.66 10.19
CA ILE A 748 -13.08 -24.69 8.79
C ILE A 748 -14.26 -24.98 7.85
N ASP A 749 -15.03 -26.04 8.14
CA ASP A 749 -16.19 -26.45 7.33
C ASP A 749 -17.23 -25.31 7.25
N THR A 750 -17.45 -24.60 8.37
CA THR A 750 -18.36 -23.44 8.42
C THR A 750 -17.89 -22.34 7.45
N VAL A 751 -16.60 -22.03 7.44
CA VAL A 751 -16.06 -21.01 6.52
C VAL A 751 -16.20 -21.44 5.07
N LEU A 752 -15.92 -22.70 4.76
CA LEU A 752 -16.06 -23.24 3.40
C LEU A 752 -17.52 -23.23 2.90
N GLU A 753 -18.49 -23.47 3.79
CA GLU A 753 -19.92 -23.35 3.43
C GLU A 753 -20.32 -21.91 3.11
N LEU A 754 -19.76 -20.91 3.80
CA LEU A 754 -20.07 -19.50 3.53
C LEU A 754 -19.60 -19.02 2.14
N VAL A 755 -18.61 -19.71 1.53
CA VAL A 755 -18.10 -19.35 0.21
C VAL A 755 -19.07 -19.72 -0.90
N LYS A 756 -19.82 -20.82 -0.74
CA LYS A 756 -20.62 -21.44 -1.82
C LYS A 756 -21.64 -20.50 -2.46
N ASP A 757 -22.28 -19.67 -1.64
CA ASP A 757 -23.31 -18.72 -2.09
C ASP A 757 -22.86 -17.26 -1.89
N ALA A 758 -21.55 -17.03 -1.78
CA ALA A 758 -21.02 -15.69 -1.61
C ALA A 758 -21.16 -14.87 -2.89
N LYS A 759 -21.45 -13.57 -2.71
CA LYS A 759 -21.47 -12.59 -3.81
C LYS A 759 -20.24 -11.70 -3.75
N PRO A 760 -19.68 -11.29 -4.89
CA PRO A 760 -18.57 -10.34 -4.91
C PRO A 760 -19.06 -9.00 -4.32
N PHE A 761 -18.20 -8.41 -3.48
CA PHE A 761 -18.46 -7.06 -2.99
C PHE A 761 -18.02 -6.03 -4.03
N TYR A 762 -18.85 -5.02 -4.24
CA TYR A 762 -18.51 -3.81 -5.01
C TYR A 762 -18.93 -2.56 -4.22
N SER A 763 -18.34 -1.42 -4.56
CA SER A 763 -18.62 -0.16 -3.86
C SER A 763 -20.08 0.29 -4.07
N ALA A 764 -20.69 0.87 -3.02
CA ALA A 764 -22.01 1.51 -3.15
C ALA A 764 -22.04 2.67 -4.15
N GLU A 765 -20.89 3.26 -4.43
CA GLU A 765 -20.76 4.34 -5.41
C GLU A 765 -20.90 3.83 -6.87
N GLU A 766 -20.80 2.51 -7.05
CA GLU A 766 -20.93 1.85 -8.35
C GLU A 766 -22.35 1.36 -8.64
N ASP A 767 -23.19 1.17 -7.62
CA ASP A 767 -24.61 0.80 -7.78
C ASP A 767 -25.47 2.07 -7.91
N ASP A 768 -25.89 2.40 -9.14
CA ASP A 768 -26.69 3.58 -9.41
C ASP A 768 -28.02 3.60 -8.65
N VAL A 769 -28.61 2.45 -8.35
CA VAL A 769 -29.81 2.34 -7.52
C VAL A 769 -29.50 2.71 -6.08
N VAL A 770 -28.43 2.17 -5.51
CA VAL A 770 -27.96 2.51 -4.15
C VAL A 770 -27.58 3.97 -4.07
N LYS A 771 -26.93 4.51 -5.11
CA LYS A 771 -26.58 5.92 -5.21
C LYS A 771 -27.81 6.83 -5.24
N ILE A 772 -28.81 6.50 -6.06
CA ILE A 772 -30.09 7.25 -6.07
C ILE A 772 -30.74 7.23 -4.69
N ILE A 773 -30.75 6.08 -4.01
CA ILE A 773 -31.31 5.97 -2.65
C ILE A 773 -30.46 6.83 -1.68
N GLY A 774 -29.14 6.76 -1.75
CA GLY A 774 -28.21 7.52 -0.89
C GLY A 774 -28.31 9.03 -1.04
N GLU A 775 -28.69 9.53 -2.23
CA GLU A 775 -28.95 10.95 -2.48
C GLU A 775 -30.28 11.43 -1.86
N GLU A 776 -31.32 10.63 -1.91
CA GLU A 776 -32.68 11.05 -1.51
C GLU A 776 -33.04 10.69 -0.06
N ALA A 777 -32.60 9.52 0.42
CA ALA A 777 -32.92 9.01 1.76
C ALA A 777 -32.54 9.96 2.91
N PRO A 778 -31.42 10.72 2.86
CA PRO A 778 -31.04 11.68 3.90
C PRO A 778 -32.08 12.75 4.16
N ALA A 779 -32.93 13.10 3.17
CA ALA A 779 -34.01 14.06 3.39
C ALA A 779 -35.09 13.54 4.38
N TYR A 780 -35.34 12.23 4.36
CA TYR A 780 -36.18 11.56 5.35
C TYR A 780 -35.46 11.39 6.69
N TYR A 781 -34.23 10.90 6.70
CA TYR A 781 -33.44 10.63 7.92
C TYR A 781 -33.25 11.89 8.76
N ARG A 782 -33.15 13.05 8.13
CA ARG A 782 -33.05 14.37 8.78
C ARG A 782 -34.40 15.03 9.08
N GLY A 783 -35.54 14.34 8.80
CA GLY A 783 -36.88 14.87 9.03
C GLY A 783 -37.27 16.06 8.13
N GLN A 784 -36.61 16.22 6.97
CA GLN A 784 -36.89 17.32 6.03
C GLN A 784 -38.09 17.01 5.12
N LYS A 785 -38.32 15.73 4.81
CA LYS A 785 -39.45 15.24 4.01
C LYS A 785 -40.10 14.05 4.72
N SER A 786 -41.36 13.74 4.36
CA SER A 786 -41.99 12.52 4.84
C SER A 786 -41.37 11.28 4.17
N LEU A 787 -41.58 10.12 4.78
CA LEU A 787 -41.13 8.84 4.21
C LEU A 787 -41.79 8.58 2.86
N GLU A 788 -43.09 8.84 2.75
CA GLU A 788 -43.87 8.65 1.52
C GLU A 788 -43.34 9.54 0.41
N ASP A 789 -43.04 10.83 0.70
CA ASP A 789 -42.53 11.76 -0.32
C ASP A 789 -41.16 11.31 -0.86
N VAL A 790 -40.26 10.83 0.04
CA VAL A 790 -38.91 10.35 -0.35
C VAL A 790 -39.01 9.04 -1.13
N ALA A 791 -39.84 8.10 -0.69
CA ALA A 791 -40.07 6.84 -1.38
C ALA A 791 -40.60 7.04 -2.80
N GLU A 792 -41.53 8.00 -2.99
CA GLU A 792 -42.05 8.36 -4.31
C GLU A 792 -40.96 8.98 -5.23
N ILE A 793 -40.06 9.79 -4.65
CA ILE A 793 -38.93 10.38 -5.42
C ILE A 793 -37.99 9.27 -5.84
N ILE A 794 -37.59 8.39 -4.93
CA ILE A 794 -36.69 7.25 -5.22
C ILE A 794 -37.35 6.37 -6.29
N GLN A 795 -38.64 6.01 -6.14
CA GLN A 795 -39.38 5.23 -7.11
C GLN A 795 -39.30 5.84 -8.52
N ASN A 796 -39.55 7.13 -8.62
CA ASN A 796 -39.57 7.82 -9.92
C ASN A 796 -38.15 7.87 -10.55
N ARG A 797 -37.13 8.11 -9.76
CA ARG A 797 -35.74 8.18 -10.23
C ARG A 797 -35.24 6.80 -10.65
N VAL A 798 -35.43 5.78 -9.83
CA VAL A 798 -35.01 4.41 -10.15
C VAL A 798 -35.80 3.86 -11.34
N GLN A 799 -37.14 4.14 -11.43
CA GLN A 799 -37.95 3.76 -12.60
C GLN A 799 -37.40 4.37 -13.89
N LEU A 800 -36.95 5.63 -13.84
CA LEU A 800 -36.34 6.29 -15.01
C LEU A 800 -35.02 5.60 -15.38
N TYR A 801 -34.15 5.36 -14.39
CA TYR A 801 -32.87 4.65 -14.56
C TYR A 801 -33.09 3.27 -15.20
N VAL A 802 -33.97 2.44 -14.62
CA VAL A 802 -34.27 1.09 -15.13
C VAL A 802 -34.81 1.14 -16.59
N ASN A 803 -35.62 2.12 -16.91
CA ASN A 803 -36.14 2.27 -18.28
C ASN A 803 -35.08 2.68 -19.31
N GLU A 804 -34.01 3.33 -18.88
CA GLU A 804 -32.91 3.77 -19.73
C GLU A 804 -31.81 2.67 -19.88
N HIS A 805 -31.70 1.76 -18.92
CA HIS A 805 -30.63 0.76 -18.88
C HIS A 805 -31.12 -0.69 -19.10
N ARG A 806 -32.38 -0.88 -19.46
CA ARG A 806 -33.00 -2.18 -19.75
C ARG A 806 -32.93 -2.57 -21.23
#